data_c381c3f30e7ec2213f96d91304e77f93
#
_entry.id   c381c3f30e7ec2213f96d91304e77f93
#
_cell.length_a   1.000
_cell.length_b   1.000
_cell.length_c   1.000
_cell.angle_alpha   90.00
_cell.angle_beta   90.00
_cell.angle_gamma   90.00
#
_symmetry.space_group_name_H-M   'P 1'
#
loop_
_entity.id
_entity.type
_entity.pdbx_description
1 polymer ?
#
loop_
_entity_poly.entity_id
_entity_poly.type
_entity_poly.pdbx_seq_one_letter_code
_entity_poly.pdbx_strand_id
1 'polypeptide(L)'
;MTPELMVKACSFYTGNLVKTCFSTWRDTILSRVSESETMAKNMKKAKEYNDFRLQRWIFCHWHPYVENKKQQRKETLLRIQKMYSYKLINILTKWRDKARYKNRKREDDLMLKHELQLRKWKSKSKSKLVTEEESMFPRRSPSEFSLVGESLPFDISLLPERAILQIFFYLTIRDMLVCSQVSRSWLLMTQMSSLWNAIDFSTMKSMAIDKYITSTLQRWRLNVLRLNFRGCLLKPKTLKSVSHCRNLQELNVSDCPTLTDESMRHISEGCPGVLYLNLSNTGITNRTMRLLPRNFHNLQNLSLAYCRKFTDKGLQYLNLGKGCHKLTYLDLSGCTQISVQGFRNIANSCSGIMHLTINDMPTLTDKCVKALVEKCSRITSVVFIGAPHISDCAFKALSTCNLRKIRFEGNKRITDSCFKFIDKHYPNIRHIYMVDCKGLTDGSLKSLSVLKQLTVLNLANCVGIGDVGLKQLLDGPVSTKIRELNLNNCIHLGDASIVRLSERCPNLNYLNLRNCEHLTDLGIEHIVNIFSLVSVDLSGTVISNEAFCKGSLILEHLDVSYCPQLSDEIIKALAIYCISLTSLSIAGCPKITDSAMELLSAKCHYLHILDISGCILLTDQILENLQRGCNQLRILKMRYCRHISTKAAVRMSNLVQHQEYSPEDPPHWFGYDSEGKPLTEQYKMTTLKDDLDLTFKDSMFSSEEEIA
;
A
#
# COMPACT_ATOMS: atom_id res chain seq x y z
N MET A 1 -21.22 15.70 -11.39
CA MET A 1 -21.56 14.78 -12.50
C MET A 1 -22.00 13.47 -11.91
N THR A 2 -23.20 12.99 -12.23
CA THR A 2 -23.67 11.68 -11.72
C THR A 2 -22.88 10.53 -12.39
N PRO A 3 -22.72 9.39 -11.72
CA PRO A 3 -22.01 8.21 -12.28
C PRO A 3 -22.54 7.75 -13.65
N GLU A 4 -23.85 7.94 -13.89
CA GLU A 4 -24.50 7.63 -15.18
C GLU A 4 -24.00 8.48 -16.35
N LEU A 5 -23.66 9.73 -16.11
CA LEU A 5 -23.06 10.61 -17.12
C LEU A 5 -21.62 10.21 -17.47
N MET A 6 -20.89 9.61 -16.52
CA MET A 6 -19.55 9.07 -16.76
C MET A 6 -19.58 7.75 -17.56
N VAL A 7 -20.54 6.88 -17.30
CA VAL A 7 -20.75 5.64 -18.08
C VAL A 7 -21.15 5.97 -19.52
N LYS A 8 -21.99 7.00 -19.71
CA LYS A 8 -22.35 7.51 -21.04
C LYS A 8 -21.17 8.17 -21.76
N ALA A 9 -20.27 8.84 -21.06
CA ALA A 9 -19.06 9.40 -21.66
C ALA A 9 -18.06 8.31 -22.11
N CYS A 10 -18.04 7.16 -21.47
CA CYS A 10 -17.16 6.04 -21.85
C CYS A 10 -17.66 5.23 -23.05
N SER A 11 -18.98 5.20 -23.33
CA SER A 11 -19.53 4.62 -24.56
C SER A 11 -19.29 5.52 -25.80
N PHE A 12 -18.73 6.67 -25.57
CA PHE A 12 -18.56 7.76 -26.52
C PHE A 12 -17.47 7.55 -27.59
N TYR A 13 -16.65 6.53 -27.49
CA TYR A 13 -15.45 6.38 -28.34
C TYR A 13 -15.50 5.32 -29.42
N THR A 14 -16.66 4.75 -29.70
CA THR A 14 -16.83 3.83 -30.81
C THR A 14 -17.72 4.47 -31.90
N GLY A 15 -17.14 5.10 -32.88
CA GLY A 15 -17.68 5.47 -34.22
C GLY A 15 -19.17 5.90 -34.45
N ASN A 16 -20.08 5.64 -33.51
CA ASN A 16 -21.51 6.02 -33.57
C ASN A 16 -21.91 7.14 -32.61
N LEU A 17 -20.97 7.86 -32.16
CA LEU A 17 -21.01 8.71 -31.03
C LEU A 17 -21.90 9.93 -31.13
N VAL A 18 -21.74 10.65 -32.22
CA VAL A 18 -22.50 11.88 -32.44
C VAL A 18 -24.01 11.57 -32.56
N LYS A 19 -24.36 10.41 -33.15
CA LYS A 19 -25.76 9.98 -33.27
C LYS A 19 -26.35 9.57 -31.90
N THR A 20 -25.56 8.84 -31.09
CA THR A 20 -26.07 8.37 -29.79
C THR A 20 -26.19 9.52 -28.78
N CYS A 21 -25.28 10.49 -28.84
CA CYS A 21 -25.41 11.69 -28.00
C CYS A 21 -26.52 12.62 -28.43
N PHE A 22 -26.70 12.76 -29.75
CA PHE A 22 -27.80 13.57 -30.25
C PHE A 22 -29.14 12.91 -29.97
N SER A 23 -29.26 11.57 -30.07
CA SER A 23 -30.48 10.86 -29.71
C SER A 23 -30.73 10.90 -28.17
N THR A 24 -29.74 10.67 -27.37
CA THR A 24 -29.87 10.70 -25.89
C THR A 24 -30.11 12.14 -25.39
N TRP A 25 -29.48 13.15 -25.99
CA TRP A 25 -29.74 14.55 -25.70
C TRP A 25 -31.15 14.95 -26.17
N ARG A 26 -31.53 14.55 -27.37
CA ARG A 26 -32.90 14.71 -27.90
C ARG A 26 -33.92 14.04 -26.99
N ASP A 27 -33.66 12.78 -26.58
CA ASP A 27 -34.58 12.00 -25.75
C ASP A 27 -34.66 12.52 -24.31
N THR A 28 -33.56 13.08 -23.77
CA THR A 28 -33.54 13.77 -22.46
C THR A 28 -34.23 15.14 -22.52
N ILE A 29 -34.13 15.84 -23.63
CA ILE A 29 -34.89 17.09 -23.85
C ILE A 29 -36.35 16.78 -24.12
N LEU A 30 -36.66 15.77 -24.91
CA LEU A 30 -38.02 15.35 -25.18
C LEU A 30 -38.72 14.77 -23.94
N SER A 31 -38.02 14.03 -23.06
CA SER A 31 -38.60 13.58 -21.80
C SER A 31 -38.86 14.70 -20.81
N ARG A 32 -37.98 15.73 -20.74
CA ARG A 32 -38.24 16.97 -19.98
C ARG A 32 -39.30 17.85 -20.60
N VAL A 33 -39.52 17.76 -21.91
CA VAL A 33 -40.58 18.49 -22.62
C VAL A 33 -41.92 17.76 -22.52
N SER A 34 -41.92 16.42 -22.37
CA SER A 34 -43.14 15.66 -22.10
C SER A 34 -43.71 15.87 -20.69
N GLU A 35 -42.87 16.28 -19.75
CA GLU A 35 -43.32 16.67 -18.39
C GLU A 35 -44.00 18.05 -18.33
N SER A 36 -43.90 18.87 -19.40
CA SER A 36 -44.61 20.14 -19.42
C SER A 36 -45.64 20.16 -20.58
N GLU A 37 -46.80 19.56 -20.35
CA GLU A 37 -47.99 19.81 -21.19
C GLU A 37 -48.28 21.33 -21.42
N THR A 38 -47.76 22.17 -20.55
CA THR A 38 -47.78 23.62 -20.68
C THR A 38 -46.97 24.17 -21.82
N MET A 39 -45.81 23.57 -22.15
CA MET A 39 -44.97 24.05 -23.24
C MET A 39 -45.51 23.63 -24.63
N ALA A 40 -46.08 22.44 -24.72
CA ALA A 40 -46.81 22.01 -25.92
C ALA A 40 -48.06 22.86 -26.18
N LYS A 41 -48.83 23.24 -25.12
CA LYS A 41 -49.96 24.17 -25.23
C LYS A 41 -49.49 25.58 -25.64
N ASN A 42 -48.33 26.04 -25.13
CA ASN A 42 -47.79 27.34 -25.50
C ASN A 42 -47.23 27.35 -26.95
N MET A 43 -46.64 26.26 -27.40
CA MET A 43 -46.23 26.11 -28.81
C MET A 43 -47.44 26.05 -29.75
N LYS A 44 -48.52 25.39 -29.34
CA LYS A 44 -49.77 25.38 -30.11
C LYS A 44 -50.40 26.78 -30.17
N LYS A 45 -50.44 27.56 -29.09
CA LYS A 45 -50.82 28.95 -29.05
C LYS A 45 -49.92 29.86 -29.91
N ALA A 46 -48.58 29.60 -29.93
CA ALA A 46 -47.64 30.34 -30.75
C ALA A 46 -47.86 30.09 -32.27
N LYS A 47 -48.25 28.87 -32.64
CA LYS A 47 -48.68 28.52 -34.01
C LYS A 47 -50.02 29.19 -34.40
N GLU A 48 -50.93 29.30 -33.45
CA GLU A 48 -52.26 29.91 -33.65
C GLU A 48 -52.17 31.44 -33.80
N TYR A 49 -51.18 32.09 -33.18
CA TYR A 49 -51.03 33.53 -33.22
C TYR A 49 -50.15 34.07 -34.37
N ASN A 50 -49.53 33.23 -35.18
CA ASN A 50 -48.72 33.58 -36.34
C ASN A 50 -47.78 34.81 -36.09
N ASP A 51 -47.24 34.92 -34.85
CA ASP A 51 -46.52 36.11 -34.41
C ASP A 51 -45.00 35.87 -34.54
N PHE A 52 -44.41 36.39 -35.59
CA PHE A 52 -43.00 36.37 -35.90
C PHE A 52 -42.12 36.99 -34.75
N ARG A 53 -42.71 37.85 -33.90
CA ARG A 53 -42.04 38.42 -32.72
C ARG A 53 -41.78 37.38 -31.64
N LEU A 54 -42.70 36.45 -31.42
CA LEU A 54 -42.55 35.42 -30.39
C LEU A 54 -41.47 34.38 -30.77
N GLN A 55 -41.42 34.02 -32.03
CA GLN A 55 -40.36 33.14 -32.55
C GLN A 55 -38.98 33.81 -32.43
N ARG A 56 -38.88 35.10 -32.73
CA ARG A 56 -37.66 35.89 -32.58
C ARG A 56 -37.25 36.08 -31.12
N TRP A 57 -38.20 36.26 -30.22
CA TRP A 57 -37.95 36.34 -28.79
C TRP A 57 -37.42 35.02 -28.23
N ILE A 58 -38.02 33.88 -28.55
CA ILE A 58 -37.57 32.54 -28.18
C ILE A 58 -36.17 32.29 -28.71
N PHE A 59 -35.88 32.64 -29.96
CA PHE A 59 -34.56 32.47 -30.56
C PHE A 59 -33.50 33.33 -29.88
N CYS A 60 -33.80 34.59 -29.57
CA CYS A 60 -32.89 35.50 -28.90
C CYS A 60 -32.56 35.07 -27.47
N HIS A 61 -33.47 34.42 -26.78
CA HIS A 61 -33.22 33.91 -25.41
C HIS A 61 -32.58 32.52 -25.38
N TRP A 62 -32.87 31.68 -26.38
CA TRP A 62 -32.32 30.32 -26.51
C TRP A 62 -30.89 30.31 -27.04
N HIS A 63 -30.58 31.20 -28.00
CA HIS A 63 -29.24 31.27 -28.59
C HIS A 63 -28.15 31.60 -27.53
N PRO A 64 -28.29 32.62 -26.66
CA PRO A 64 -27.32 32.87 -25.57
C PRO A 64 -27.19 31.70 -24.58
N TYR A 65 -28.30 30.99 -24.29
CA TYR A 65 -28.27 29.82 -23.43
C TYR A 65 -27.44 28.67 -24.04
N VAL A 66 -27.60 28.43 -25.33
CA VAL A 66 -26.84 27.40 -26.07
C VAL A 66 -25.35 27.79 -26.15
N GLU A 67 -25.04 29.05 -26.40
CA GLU A 67 -23.66 29.52 -26.46
C GLU A 67 -23.00 29.45 -25.06
N ASN A 68 -23.71 29.82 -24.00
CA ASN A 68 -23.22 29.69 -22.63
C ASN A 68 -22.95 28.21 -22.25
N LYS A 69 -23.82 27.27 -22.68
CA LYS A 69 -23.61 25.84 -22.51
C LYS A 69 -22.43 25.31 -23.32
N LYS A 70 -22.20 25.79 -24.53
CA LYS A 70 -21.01 25.46 -25.33
C LYS A 70 -19.75 25.99 -24.66
N GLN A 71 -19.77 27.19 -24.10
CA GLN A 71 -18.65 27.78 -23.38
C GLN A 71 -18.33 26.99 -22.11
N GLN A 72 -19.34 26.66 -21.30
CA GLN A 72 -19.17 25.81 -20.12
C GLN A 72 -18.60 24.42 -20.45
N ARG A 73 -18.99 23.82 -21.59
CA ARG A 73 -18.41 22.57 -22.08
C ARG A 73 -16.95 22.73 -22.49
N LYS A 74 -16.59 23.81 -23.18
CA LYS A 74 -15.20 24.15 -23.54
C LYS A 74 -14.33 24.28 -22.28
N GLU A 75 -14.81 25.01 -21.30
CA GLU A 75 -14.10 25.20 -20.03
C GLU A 75 -13.95 23.89 -19.25
N THR A 76 -15.00 23.06 -19.24
CA THR A 76 -14.95 21.72 -18.61
C THR A 76 -13.95 20.80 -19.32
N LEU A 77 -13.93 20.79 -20.66
CA LEU A 77 -12.94 20.05 -21.43
C LEU A 77 -11.52 20.55 -21.17
N LEU A 78 -11.32 21.86 -21.07
CA LEU A 78 -10.02 22.45 -20.78
C LEU A 78 -9.54 22.10 -19.36
N ARG A 79 -10.44 22.07 -18.36
CA ARG A 79 -10.15 21.62 -17.00
C ARG A 79 -9.78 20.15 -16.96
N ILE A 80 -10.52 19.31 -17.68
CA ILE A 80 -10.25 17.88 -17.82
C ILE A 80 -8.87 17.68 -18.47
N GLN A 81 -8.56 18.39 -19.55
CA GLN A 81 -7.28 18.33 -20.23
C GLN A 81 -6.10 18.75 -19.32
N LYS A 82 -6.26 19.85 -18.55
CA LYS A 82 -5.27 20.27 -17.55
C LYS A 82 -5.07 19.23 -16.45
N MET A 83 -6.15 18.63 -15.96
CA MET A 83 -6.09 17.58 -14.93
C MET A 83 -5.33 16.34 -15.43
N TYR A 84 -5.54 15.93 -16.69
CA TYR A 84 -4.81 14.81 -17.28
C TYR A 84 -3.35 15.11 -17.54
N SER A 85 -3.00 16.33 -17.99
CA SER A 85 -1.60 16.77 -18.12
C SER A 85 -0.87 16.71 -16.77
N TYR A 86 -1.52 17.17 -15.69
CA TYR A 86 -0.96 17.12 -14.36
C TYR A 86 -0.73 15.68 -13.85
N LYS A 87 -1.68 14.77 -14.10
CA LYS A 87 -1.52 13.34 -13.77
C LYS A 87 -0.37 12.70 -14.53
N LEU A 88 -0.19 13.03 -15.79
CA LEU A 88 0.91 12.54 -16.63
C LEU A 88 2.28 13.01 -16.08
N ILE A 89 2.38 14.30 -15.74
CA ILE A 89 3.59 14.87 -15.11
C ILE A 89 3.91 14.14 -13.81
N ASN A 90 2.91 13.83 -12.98
CA ASN A 90 3.09 13.13 -11.72
C ASN A 90 3.58 11.68 -11.93
N ILE A 91 3.07 11.00 -12.97
CA ILE A 91 3.54 9.65 -13.35
C ILE A 91 5.00 9.70 -13.83
N LEU A 92 5.35 10.69 -14.66
CA LEU A 92 6.72 10.88 -15.15
C LEU A 92 7.70 11.22 -14.02
N THR A 93 7.25 11.97 -13.02
CA THR A 93 8.04 12.30 -11.83
C THR A 93 8.32 11.05 -10.99
N LYS A 94 7.28 10.24 -10.73
CA LYS A 94 7.45 8.94 -10.03
C LYS A 94 8.42 8.01 -10.75
N TRP A 95 8.35 7.98 -12.08
CA TRP A 95 9.26 7.17 -12.88
C TRP A 95 10.71 7.66 -12.82
N ARG A 96 10.92 8.98 -12.91
CA ARG A 96 12.24 9.59 -12.75
C ARG A 96 12.87 9.24 -11.40
N ASP A 97 12.07 9.30 -10.33
CA ASP A 97 12.54 9.04 -8.97
C ASP A 97 12.89 7.55 -8.78
N LYS A 98 12.07 6.65 -9.34
CA LYS A 98 12.34 5.20 -9.35
C LYS A 98 13.57 4.85 -10.21
N ALA A 99 13.76 5.52 -11.34
CA ALA A 99 14.95 5.37 -12.18
C ALA A 99 16.22 5.87 -11.48
N ARG A 100 16.14 7.01 -10.76
CA ARG A 100 17.24 7.54 -9.94
C ARG A 100 17.60 6.59 -8.80
N TYR A 101 16.60 6.03 -8.11
CA TYR A 101 16.82 5.03 -7.07
C TYR A 101 17.52 3.78 -7.62
N LYS A 102 17.07 3.27 -8.77
CA LYS A 102 17.67 2.10 -9.40
C LYS A 102 19.11 2.36 -9.90
N ASN A 103 19.40 3.57 -10.36
CA ASN A 103 20.75 3.98 -10.75
C ASN A 103 21.66 4.14 -9.54
N ARG A 104 21.21 4.78 -8.44
CA ARG A 104 21.98 4.83 -7.19
C ARG A 104 22.32 3.43 -6.68
N LYS A 105 21.33 2.53 -6.63
CA LYS A 105 21.56 1.14 -6.23
C LYS A 105 22.59 0.42 -7.13
N ARG A 106 22.61 0.71 -8.44
CA ARG A 106 23.63 0.17 -9.36
C ARG A 106 25.01 0.80 -9.13
N GLU A 107 25.05 2.09 -8.83
CA GLU A 107 26.30 2.80 -8.49
C GLU A 107 26.85 2.28 -7.16
N ASP A 108 26.01 2.07 -6.16
CA ASP A 108 26.38 1.48 -4.87
C ASP A 108 26.89 0.03 -5.04
N ASP A 109 26.22 -0.79 -5.86
CA ASP A 109 26.67 -2.15 -6.20
C ASP A 109 27.99 -2.15 -6.98
N LEU A 110 28.22 -1.15 -7.85
CA LEU A 110 29.48 -0.98 -8.58
C LEU A 110 30.60 -0.49 -7.66
N MET A 111 30.30 0.45 -6.75
CA MET A 111 31.26 0.92 -5.73
C MET A 111 31.64 -0.23 -4.79
N LEU A 112 30.68 -1.02 -4.33
CA LEU A 112 30.95 -2.21 -3.51
C LEU A 112 31.80 -3.25 -4.23
N LYS A 113 31.56 -3.49 -5.53
CA LYS A 113 32.37 -4.37 -6.37
C LYS A 113 33.80 -3.82 -6.54
N HIS A 114 33.91 -2.52 -6.73
CA HIS A 114 35.22 -1.84 -6.84
C HIS A 114 36.02 -1.88 -5.53
N GLU A 115 35.33 -1.68 -4.40
CA GLU A 115 35.93 -1.82 -3.06
C GLU A 115 36.40 -3.26 -2.77
N LEU A 116 35.59 -4.26 -3.17
CA LEU A 116 35.99 -5.68 -3.07
C LEU A 116 37.16 -6.03 -3.99
N GLN A 117 37.24 -5.41 -5.17
CA GLN A 117 38.44 -5.55 -6.05
C GLN A 117 39.65 -4.87 -5.47
N LEU A 118 39.50 -3.66 -4.91
CA LEU A 118 40.59 -2.95 -4.23
C LEU A 118 41.10 -3.70 -2.99
N ARG A 119 40.22 -4.32 -2.22
CA ARG A 119 40.59 -5.21 -1.10
C ARG A 119 41.37 -6.42 -1.57
N LYS A 120 40.91 -7.07 -2.68
CA LYS A 120 41.63 -8.18 -3.32
C LYS A 120 42.98 -7.75 -3.92
N TRP A 121 43.10 -6.51 -4.38
CA TRP A 121 44.34 -5.94 -4.92
C TRP A 121 45.30 -5.59 -3.81
N LYS A 122 44.85 -4.95 -2.71
CA LYS A 122 45.65 -4.67 -1.51
C LYS A 122 46.13 -5.93 -0.80
N SER A 123 45.47 -7.07 -0.93
CA SER A 123 45.97 -8.33 -0.40
C SER A 123 47.02 -9.00 -1.28
N LYS A 124 47.08 -8.64 -2.57
CA LYS A 124 48.11 -9.14 -3.51
C LYS A 124 49.33 -8.23 -3.62
N SER A 125 49.28 -6.98 -3.14
CA SER A 125 50.34 -6.00 -3.29
C SER A 125 51.20 -5.79 -2.06
N LYS A 126 51.31 -6.80 -1.14
CA LYS A 126 52.34 -6.83 -0.09
C LYS A 126 53.70 -7.37 -0.58
N SER A 127 53.91 -7.50 -1.88
CA SER A 127 55.21 -7.81 -2.46
C SER A 127 55.39 -7.06 -3.77
N LYS A 128 55.92 -5.90 -3.71
CA LYS A 128 56.88 -5.22 -4.63
C LYS A 128 56.66 -3.71 -4.63
N LEU A 129 57.63 -3.02 -4.07
CA LEU A 129 57.91 -1.62 -4.35
C LEU A 129 58.33 -1.48 -5.80
N VAL A 130 57.97 -0.40 -6.46
CA VAL A 130 58.80 0.56 -7.20
C VAL A 130 57.90 1.57 -7.93
N THR A 131 58.14 2.82 -7.64
CA THR A 131 58.11 4.14 -8.28
C THR A 131 57.50 4.39 -9.67
N GLU A 132 57.05 5.66 -9.76
CA GLU A 132 56.94 6.61 -10.90
C GLU A 132 55.57 6.76 -11.53
N GLU A 133 55.09 7.92 -11.44
CA GLU A 133 55.03 9.23 -12.05
C GLU A 133 53.74 9.62 -12.73
N GLU A 134 53.40 10.84 -12.57
CA GLU A 134 52.30 11.67 -13.01
C GLU A 134 51.96 11.59 -14.51
N SER A 135 50.64 11.72 -14.82
CA SER A 135 50.19 12.62 -15.90
C SER A 135 48.69 12.88 -15.88
N MET A 136 48.38 14.12 -15.62
CA MET A 136 47.43 15.05 -16.24
C MET A 136 46.18 14.51 -16.92
N PHE A 137 45.02 14.84 -16.33
CA PHE A 137 43.79 15.13 -17.09
C PHE A 137 43.17 16.47 -16.61
N PRO A 138 42.66 17.30 -17.54
CA PRO A 138 42.27 18.68 -17.23
C PRO A 138 40.88 18.76 -16.60
N ARG A 139 40.76 19.54 -15.55
CA ARG A 139 39.52 20.00 -14.96
C ARG A 139 38.79 20.93 -15.95
N ARG A 140 37.58 20.55 -16.38
CA ARG A 140 36.66 21.50 -16.96
C ARG A 140 35.71 22.02 -15.86
N SER A 141 35.72 23.32 -15.69
CA SER A 141 34.80 24.11 -14.88
C SER A 141 33.37 24.02 -15.41
N PRO A 142 32.32 24.03 -14.55
CA PRO A 142 30.95 24.17 -15.01
C PRO A 142 30.69 25.64 -15.37
N SER A 143 30.46 25.89 -16.63
CA SER A 143 29.90 27.16 -17.10
C SER A 143 28.44 27.23 -16.78
N GLU A 144 28.05 28.33 -16.20
CA GLU A 144 26.69 28.80 -15.98
C GLU A 144 25.82 28.68 -17.26
N PHE A 145 24.74 27.94 -17.17
CA PHE A 145 23.65 28.06 -18.12
C PHE A 145 22.44 28.62 -17.37
N SER A 146 22.32 29.95 -17.43
CA SER A 146 21.04 30.63 -17.25
C SER A 146 20.20 30.37 -18.51
N LEU A 147 19.18 29.56 -18.38
CA LEU A 147 18.13 29.43 -19.38
C LEU A 147 16.79 29.79 -18.73
N VAL A 148 16.44 31.07 -18.87
CA VAL A 148 15.05 31.49 -19.00
C VAL A 148 14.64 31.03 -20.41
N GLY A 149 13.94 29.94 -20.49
CA GLY A 149 13.40 29.37 -21.74
C GLY A 149 11.99 28.89 -21.48
N GLU A 150 11.04 29.46 -22.22
CA GLU A 150 9.69 28.97 -22.35
C GLU A 150 9.71 27.44 -22.46
N SER A 151 8.97 26.75 -21.59
CA SER A 151 8.86 25.29 -21.61
C SER A 151 8.14 24.88 -22.89
N LEU A 152 8.89 24.53 -23.92
CA LEU A 152 8.34 23.80 -25.07
C LEU A 152 7.58 22.57 -24.54
N PRO A 153 6.37 22.30 -25.04
CA PRO A 153 5.62 21.13 -24.61
C PRO A 153 6.46 19.89 -24.91
N PHE A 154 6.80 19.14 -23.83
CA PHE A 154 7.57 17.92 -23.94
C PHE A 154 6.81 16.90 -24.78
N ASP A 155 7.33 16.57 -25.96
CA ASP A 155 6.77 15.53 -26.80
C ASP A 155 7.39 14.17 -26.43
N ILE A 156 6.56 13.29 -25.87
CA ILE A 156 6.97 11.94 -25.49
C ILE A 156 7.46 11.11 -26.68
N SER A 157 7.04 11.47 -27.91
CA SER A 157 7.48 10.80 -29.14
C SER A 157 8.99 10.94 -29.42
N LEU A 158 9.65 11.89 -28.77
CA LEU A 158 11.10 12.07 -28.83
C LEU A 158 11.87 11.02 -28.00
N LEU A 159 11.19 10.31 -27.10
CA LEU A 159 11.81 9.24 -26.34
C LEU A 159 11.97 7.97 -27.20
N PRO A 160 13.04 7.18 -26.95
CA PRO A 160 13.17 5.85 -27.53
C PRO A 160 11.95 4.99 -27.21
N GLU A 161 11.47 4.19 -28.17
CA GLU A 161 10.31 3.31 -28.01
C GLU A 161 10.35 2.45 -26.74
N ARG A 162 11.54 1.93 -26.38
CA ARG A 162 11.74 1.17 -25.12
C ARG A 162 11.42 1.98 -23.87
N ALA A 163 11.76 3.27 -23.86
CA ALA A 163 11.47 4.15 -22.74
C ALA A 163 9.96 4.44 -22.64
N ILE A 164 9.31 4.66 -23.77
CA ILE A 164 7.86 4.88 -23.85
C ILE A 164 7.11 3.64 -23.37
N LEU A 165 7.50 2.45 -23.81
CA LEU A 165 6.92 1.19 -23.37
C LEU A 165 7.11 0.98 -21.88
N GLN A 166 8.27 1.33 -21.34
CA GLN A 166 8.53 1.23 -19.90
C GLN A 166 7.65 2.21 -19.10
N ILE A 167 7.37 3.39 -19.63
CA ILE A 167 6.42 4.34 -19.04
C ILE A 167 5.00 3.75 -19.06
N PHE A 168 4.56 3.25 -20.22
CA PHE A 168 3.23 2.70 -20.38
C PHE A 168 3.00 1.43 -19.56
N PHE A 169 4.04 0.67 -19.27
CA PHE A 169 3.96 -0.50 -18.41
C PHE A 169 3.53 -0.17 -16.96
N TYR A 170 3.76 1.04 -16.48
CA TYR A 170 3.31 1.49 -15.16
C TYR A 170 1.91 2.11 -15.16
N LEU A 171 1.28 2.24 -16.32
CA LEU A 171 -0.07 2.81 -16.41
C LEU A 171 -1.14 1.77 -16.06
N THR A 172 -2.20 2.22 -15.41
CA THR A 172 -3.40 1.39 -15.28
C THR A 172 -4.08 1.22 -16.63
N ILE A 173 -4.96 0.21 -16.76
CA ILE A 173 -5.75 0.02 -18.00
C ILE A 173 -6.52 1.29 -18.35
N ARG A 174 -7.08 1.98 -17.36
CA ARG A 174 -7.79 3.23 -17.55
C ARG A 174 -6.90 4.32 -18.15
N ASP A 175 -5.68 4.46 -17.62
CA ASP A 175 -4.73 5.45 -18.10
C ASP A 175 -4.24 5.09 -19.52
N MET A 176 -4.01 3.80 -19.81
CA MET A 176 -3.69 3.32 -21.16
C MET A 176 -4.80 3.63 -22.16
N LEU A 177 -6.07 3.47 -21.78
CA LEU A 177 -7.20 3.85 -22.63
C LEU A 177 -7.25 5.35 -22.90
N VAL A 178 -6.93 6.18 -21.90
CA VAL A 178 -6.82 7.63 -22.08
C VAL A 178 -5.65 7.97 -23.00
N CYS A 179 -4.49 7.36 -22.79
CA CYS A 179 -3.31 7.53 -23.64
C CYS A 179 -3.58 7.13 -25.09
N SER A 180 -4.36 6.07 -25.30
CA SER A 180 -4.72 5.62 -26.66
C SER A 180 -5.52 6.63 -27.48
N GLN A 181 -6.05 7.67 -26.83
CA GLN A 181 -6.89 8.71 -27.42
C GLN A 181 -6.13 10.01 -27.72
N VAL A 182 -4.87 10.10 -27.29
CA VAL A 182 -4.05 11.31 -27.44
C VAL A 182 -3.62 11.52 -28.90
N SER A 183 -3.11 10.47 -29.55
CA SER A 183 -2.67 10.51 -30.94
C SER A 183 -2.67 9.10 -31.57
N ARG A 184 -2.54 9.04 -32.90
CA ARG A 184 -2.39 7.76 -33.61
C ARG A 184 -1.13 7.00 -33.20
N SER A 185 -0.02 7.70 -32.93
CA SER A 185 1.22 7.11 -32.46
C SER A 185 1.04 6.48 -31.09
N TRP A 186 0.41 7.18 -30.15
CA TRP A 186 0.12 6.65 -28.83
C TRP A 186 -0.86 5.46 -28.87
N LEU A 187 -1.84 5.51 -29.76
CA LEU A 187 -2.74 4.37 -29.99
C LEU A 187 -1.95 3.12 -30.41
N LEU A 188 -1.01 3.23 -31.34
CA LEU A 188 -0.18 2.11 -31.78
C LEU A 188 0.70 1.59 -30.62
N MET A 189 1.30 2.49 -29.85
CA MET A 189 2.11 2.10 -28.68
C MET A 189 1.29 1.37 -27.62
N THR A 190 0.08 1.84 -27.30
CA THR A 190 -0.80 1.15 -26.34
C THR A 190 -1.29 -0.22 -26.84
N GLN A 191 -1.20 -0.49 -28.14
CA GLN A 191 -1.57 -1.79 -28.74
C GLN A 191 -0.40 -2.78 -28.81
N MET A 192 0.78 -2.44 -28.28
CA MET A 192 1.89 -3.37 -28.26
C MET A 192 1.61 -4.54 -27.30
N SER A 193 1.83 -5.74 -27.78
CA SER A 193 1.49 -6.99 -27.06
C SER A 193 2.17 -7.12 -25.70
N SER A 194 3.35 -6.55 -25.53
CA SER A 194 4.12 -6.56 -24.28
C SER A 194 3.40 -5.87 -23.11
N LEU A 195 2.58 -4.85 -23.40
CA LEU A 195 1.80 -4.12 -22.38
C LEU A 195 0.60 -4.92 -21.86
N TRP A 196 0.17 -5.95 -22.60
CA TRP A 196 -1.01 -6.77 -22.29
C TRP A 196 -0.66 -8.12 -21.67
N ASN A 197 0.58 -8.31 -21.26
CA ASN A 197 1.00 -9.52 -20.54
C ASN A 197 0.41 -9.57 -19.13
N ALA A 198 0.17 -8.42 -18.50
CA ALA A 198 -0.43 -8.31 -17.18
C ALA A 198 -1.62 -7.36 -17.26
N ILE A 199 -2.82 -7.87 -17.01
CA ILE A 199 -4.05 -7.10 -17.08
C ILE A 199 -4.70 -7.04 -15.71
N ASP A 200 -4.86 -5.84 -15.15
CA ASP A 200 -5.50 -5.61 -13.87
C ASP A 200 -6.84 -4.87 -14.05
N PHE A 201 -7.94 -5.61 -13.88
CA PHE A 201 -9.30 -5.06 -13.90
C PHE A 201 -9.79 -4.65 -12.50
N SER A 202 -9.06 -4.95 -11.42
CA SER A 202 -9.49 -4.65 -10.05
C SER A 202 -9.65 -3.15 -9.81
N THR A 203 -8.90 -2.32 -10.52
CA THR A 203 -8.99 -0.85 -10.47
C THR A 203 -10.28 -0.30 -11.09
N MET A 204 -11.01 -1.14 -11.86
CA MET A 204 -12.21 -0.77 -12.60
C MET A 204 -13.48 -1.47 -12.06
N LYS A 205 -13.49 -1.93 -10.82
CA LYS A 205 -14.52 -2.80 -10.20
C LYS A 205 -15.96 -2.53 -10.63
N SER A 206 -16.42 -1.28 -10.52
CA SER A 206 -17.79 -0.87 -10.85
C SER A 206 -17.98 -0.51 -12.33
N MET A 207 -16.89 -0.31 -13.08
CA MET A 207 -16.89 0.10 -14.49
C MET A 207 -16.50 -1.04 -15.43
N ALA A 208 -16.17 -2.21 -14.90
CA ALA A 208 -15.77 -3.38 -15.69
C ALA A 208 -16.99 -3.92 -16.47
N ILE A 209 -17.12 -3.49 -17.70
CA ILE A 209 -18.19 -3.94 -18.59
C ILE A 209 -17.78 -5.29 -19.18
N ASP A 210 -18.55 -6.33 -18.92
CA ASP A 210 -18.31 -7.70 -19.42
C ASP A 210 -17.92 -7.77 -20.91
N LYS A 211 -18.60 -6.96 -21.74
CA LYS A 211 -18.33 -6.91 -23.19
C LYS A 211 -16.90 -6.43 -23.48
N TYR A 212 -16.43 -5.41 -22.73
CA TYR A 212 -15.08 -4.88 -22.90
C TYR A 212 -14.03 -5.91 -22.45
N ILE A 213 -14.21 -6.52 -21.28
CA ILE A 213 -13.33 -7.57 -20.77
C ILE A 213 -13.25 -8.72 -21.78
N THR A 214 -14.40 -9.21 -22.27
CA THR A 214 -14.44 -10.33 -23.22
C THR A 214 -13.71 -9.98 -24.51
N SER A 215 -13.91 -8.79 -25.07
CA SER A 215 -13.21 -8.35 -26.29
C SER A 215 -11.70 -8.19 -26.08
N THR A 216 -11.28 -7.66 -24.94
CA THR A 216 -9.86 -7.51 -24.56
C THR A 216 -9.19 -8.87 -24.41
N LEU A 217 -9.81 -9.80 -23.67
CA LEU A 217 -9.29 -11.15 -23.51
C LEU A 217 -9.22 -11.90 -24.85
N GLN A 218 -10.25 -11.76 -25.72
CA GLN A 218 -10.23 -12.38 -27.03
C GLN A 218 -9.11 -11.85 -27.92
N ARG A 219 -8.85 -10.53 -27.87
CA ARG A 219 -7.79 -9.89 -28.64
C ARG A 219 -6.41 -10.33 -28.18
N TRP A 220 -6.18 -10.36 -26.86
CA TRP A 220 -4.85 -10.57 -26.26
C TRP A 220 -4.65 -11.97 -25.68
N ARG A 221 -5.53 -12.94 -25.97
CA ARG A 221 -5.55 -14.28 -25.38
C ARG A 221 -4.21 -15.04 -25.39
N LEU A 222 -3.36 -14.77 -26.37
CA LEU A 222 -2.05 -15.43 -26.48
C LEU A 222 -0.95 -14.73 -25.69
N ASN A 223 -1.14 -13.48 -25.32
CA ASN A 223 -0.14 -12.64 -24.66
C ASN A 223 -0.37 -12.54 -23.15
N VAL A 224 -1.60 -12.75 -22.67
CA VAL A 224 -1.95 -12.62 -21.27
C VAL A 224 -1.27 -13.71 -20.43
N LEU A 225 -0.40 -13.27 -19.52
CA LEU A 225 0.29 -14.11 -18.54
C LEU A 225 -0.29 -13.93 -17.13
N ARG A 226 -0.70 -12.69 -16.79
CA ARG A 226 -1.24 -12.32 -15.48
C ARG A 226 -2.57 -11.62 -15.60
N LEU A 227 -3.56 -12.03 -14.81
CA LEU A 227 -4.92 -11.53 -14.87
C LEU A 227 -5.49 -11.33 -13.46
N ASN A 228 -5.86 -10.09 -13.16
CA ASN A 228 -6.42 -9.71 -11.88
C ASN A 228 -7.86 -9.19 -12.04
N PHE A 229 -8.81 -9.91 -11.44
CA PHE A 229 -10.24 -9.56 -11.39
C PHE A 229 -10.74 -9.29 -9.96
N ARG A 230 -9.85 -9.06 -9.02
CA ARG A 230 -10.23 -8.90 -7.61
C ARG A 230 -11.43 -7.96 -7.44
N GLY A 231 -12.49 -8.46 -6.80
CA GLY A 231 -13.69 -7.69 -6.48
C GLY A 231 -14.56 -7.30 -7.69
N CYS A 232 -14.36 -7.90 -8.85
CA CYS A 232 -15.16 -7.64 -10.04
C CYS A 232 -16.46 -8.48 -10.04
N LEU A 233 -17.57 -7.86 -10.42
CA LEU A 233 -18.86 -8.54 -10.62
C LEU A 233 -18.98 -9.01 -12.07
N LEU A 234 -18.46 -10.20 -12.38
CA LEU A 234 -18.38 -10.72 -13.73
C LEU A 234 -19.47 -11.74 -14.03
N LYS A 235 -20.01 -11.70 -15.25
CA LYS A 235 -20.95 -12.73 -15.72
C LYS A 235 -20.23 -14.07 -15.99
N PRO A 236 -20.91 -15.21 -15.86
CA PRO A 236 -20.32 -16.52 -16.14
C PRO A 236 -19.71 -16.64 -17.55
N LYS A 237 -20.29 -15.96 -18.54
CA LYS A 237 -19.74 -15.90 -19.91
C LYS A 237 -18.37 -15.22 -19.96
N THR A 238 -18.18 -14.15 -19.21
CA THR A 238 -16.92 -13.41 -19.13
C THR A 238 -15.87 -14.27 -18.43
N LEU A 239 -16.22 -14.93 -17.32
CA LEU A 239 -15.32 -15.87 -16.66
C LEU A 239 -14.94 -17.06 -17.57
N LYS A 240 -15.89 -17.55 -18.39
CA LYS A 240 -15.60 -18.56 -19.39
C LYS A 240 -14.59 -18.08 -20.45
N SER A 241 -14.61 -16.80 -20.83
CA SER A 241 -13.66 -16.28 -21.83
C SER A 241 -12.20 -16.32 -21.37
N VAL A 242 -11.94 -16.38 -20.05
CA VAL A 242 -10.60 -16.57 -19.48
C VAL A 242 -9.96 -17.87 -19.96
N SER A 243 -10.77 -18.92 -20.21
CA SER A 243 -10.29 -20.24 -20.70
C SER A 243 -9.58 -20.17 -22.06
N HIS A 244 -9.73 -19.07 -22.80
CA HIS A 244 -9.01 -18.88 -24.07
C HIS A 244 -7.57 -18.39 -23.88
N CYS A 245 -7.21 -17.91 -22.67
CA CYS A 245 -5.86 -17.43 -22.33
C CYS A 245 -4.93 -18.59 -21.95
N ARG A 246 -4.49 -19.38 -22.92
CA ARG A 246 -3.74 -20.63 -22.68
C ARG A 246 -2.39 -20.44 -22.00
N ASN A 247 -1.78 -19.27 -22.14
CA ASN A 247 -0.48 -18.92 -21.54
C ASN A 247 -0.58 -18.32 -20.15
N LEU A 248 -1.79 -18.26 -19.58
CA LEU A 248 -2.03 -17.67 -18.27
C LEU A 248 -1.24 -18.40 -17.19
N GLN A 249 -0.44 -17.64 -16.41
CA GLN A 249 0.38 -18.12 -15.31
C GLN A 249 -0.16 -17.66 -13.96
N GLU A 250 -0.74 -16.45 -13.90
CA GLU A 250 -1.27 -15.89 -12.66
C GLU A 250 -2.73 -15.49 -12.84
N LEU A 251 -3.59 -15.99 -11.96
CA LEU A 251 -5.02 -15.66 -11.94
C LEU A 251 -5.45 -15.27 -10.53
N ASN A 252 -5.93 -14.04 -10.39
CA ASN A 252 -6.58 -13.56 -9.19
C ASN A 252 -8.05 -13.28 -9.47
N VAL A 253 -8.94 -14.06 -8.88
CA VAL A 253 -10.40 -13.91 -8.90
C VAL A 253 -10.96 -13.80 -7.48
N SER A 254 -10.14 -13.30 -6.55
CA SER A 254 -10.57 -13.08 -5.17
C SER A 254 -11.70 -12.04 -5.10
N ASP A 255 -12.51 -12.15 -4.08
CA ASP A 255 -13.67 -11.25 -3.85
C ASP A 255 -14.68 -11.22 -5.02
N CYS A 256 -14.69 -12.24 -5.90
CA CYS A 256 -15.64 -12.37 -7.01
C CYS A 256 -16.83 -13.25 -6.59
N PRO A 257 -17.97 -12.67 -6.17
CA PRO A 257 -19.11 -13.46 -5.65
C PRO A 257 -19.80 -14.29 -6.73
N THR A 258 -19.62 -13.94 -7.99
CA THR A 258 -20.23 -14.62 -9.14
C THR A 258 -19.40 -15.81 -9.64
N LEU A 259 -18.22 -16.03 -9.07
CA LEU A 259 -17.40 -17.20 -9.42
C LEU A 259 -18.08 -18.50 -8.95
N THR A 260 -18.22 -19.44 -9.86
CA THR A 260 -18.84 -20.76 -9.59
C THR A 260 -17.88 -21.89 -9.91
N ASP A 261 -18.17 -23.10 -9.39
CA ASP A 261 -17.39 -24.31 -9.73
C ASP A 261 -17.39 -24.59 -11.24
N GLU A 262 -18.49 -24.25 -11.95
CA GLU A 262 -18.59 -24.41 -13.40
C GLU A 262 -17.65 -23.42 -14.14
N SER A 263 -17.57 -22.17 -13.67
CA SER A 263 -16.60 -21.21 -14.22
C SER A 263 -15.17 -21.71 -14.03
N MET A 264 -14.85 -22.23 -12.83
CA MET A 264 -13.53 -22.80 -12.54
C MET A 264 -13.24 -24.05 -13.37
N ARG A 265 -14.26 -24.86 -13.71
CA ARG A 265 -14.09 -25.98 -14.63
C ARG A 265 -13.57 -25.52 -15.99
N HIS A 266 -14.24 -24.54 -16.60
CA HIS A 266 -13.81 -23.99 -17.88
C HIS A 266 -12.41 -23.37 -17.82
N ILE A 267 -12.12 -22.59 -16.76
CA ILE A 267 -10.81 -21.94 -16.58
C ILE A 267 -9.71 -23.00 -16.45
N SER A 268 -9.93 -24.03 -15.62
CA SER A 268 -8.93 -25.06 -15.36
C SER A 268 -8.62 -25.91 -16.59
N GLU A 269 -9.63 -26.18 -17.43
CA GLU A 269 -9.48 -26.90 -18.71
C GLU A 269 -8.73 -26.06 -19.75
N GLY A 270 -8.96 -24.74 -19.76
CA GLY A 270 -8.39 -23.85 -20.78
C GLY A 270 -7.01 -23.28 -20.45
N CYS A 271 -6.64 -23.19 -19.16
CA CYS A 271 -5.41 -22.53 -18.68
C CYS A 271 -4.54 -23.49 -17.85
N PRO A 272 -3.97 -24.57 -18.40
CA PRO A 272 -3.21 -25.55 -17.62
C PRO A 272 -1.86 -25.03 -17.11
N GLY A 273 -1.39 -23.88 -17.61
CA GLY A 273 -0.13 -23.23 -17.26
C GLY A 273 -0.15 -22.42 -15.98
N VAL A 274 -1.27 -22.34 -15.26
CA VAL A 274 -1.39 -21.51 -14.06
C VAL A 274 -0.46 -21.99 -12.95
N LEU A 275 0.35 -21.03 -12.43
CA LEU A 275 1.30 -21.20 -11.35
C LEU A 275 0.78 -20.57 -10.05
N TYR A 276 0.07 -19.44 -10.18
CA TYR A 276 -0.44 -18.63 -9.07
C TYR A 276 -1.96 -18.48 -9.20
N LEU A 277 -2.70 -19.01 -8.23
CA LEU A 277 -4.15 -18.98 -8.24
C LEU A 277 -4.68 -18.43 -6.92
N ASN A 278 -5.39 -17.32 -7.00
CA ASN A 278 -6.07 -16.73 -5.85
C ASN A 278 -7.59 -16.82 -6.04
N LEU A 279 -8.24 -17.62 -5.18
CA LEU A 279 -9.67 -17.87 -5.13
C LEU A 279 -10.31 -17.32 -3.83
N SER A 280 -9.60 -16.47 -3.09
CA SER A 280 -10.02 -15.99 -1.77
C SER A 280 -11.40 -15.36 -1.82
N ASN A 281 -12.19 -15.58 -0.77
CA ASN A 281 -13.52 -15.01 -0.58
C ASN A 281 -14.46 -15.26 -1.76
N THR A 282 -14.47 -16.50 -2.26
CA THR A 282 -15.37 -16.93 -3.34
C THR A 282 -16.27 -18.08 -2.93
N GLY A 283 -17.30 -18.33 -3.74
CA GLY A 283 -18.30 -19.34 -3.48
C GLY A 283 -17.93 -20.78 -3.92
N ILE A 284 -16.64 -21.07 -4.17
CA ILE A 284 -16.18 -22.39 -4.60
C ILE A 284 -16.46 -23.49 -3.57
N THR A 285 -16.61 -24.70 -4.05
CA THR A 285 -16.90 -25.89 -3.21
C THR A 285 -15.85 -27.00 -3.41
N ASN A 286 -16.09 -28.15 -2.80
CA ASN A 286 -15.29 -29.36 -3.00
C ASN A 286 -15.18 -29.79 -4.48
N ARG A 287 -16.09 -29.32 -5.36
CA ARG A 287 -16.03 -29.59 -6.80
C ARG A 287 -14.83 -28.89 -7.45
N THR A 288 -14.61 -27.61 -7.16
CA THR A 288 -13.42 -26.89 -7.60
C THR A 288 -12.13 -27.57 -7.08
N MET A 289 -12.10 -27.93 -5.78
CA MET A 289 -10.95 -28.58 -5.18
C MET A 289 -10.53 -29.89 -5.90
N ARG A 290 -11.50 -30.58 -6.49
CA ARG A 290 -11.23 -31.79 -7.30
C ARG A 290 -10.62 -31.45 -8.67
N LEU A 291 -10.87 -30.28 -9.22
CA LEU A 291 -10.34 -29.84 -10.52
C LEU A 291 -8.88 -29.42 -10.44
N LEU A 292 -8.46 -28.80 -9.31
CA LEU A 292 -7.11 -28.23 -9.15
C LEU A 292 -5.99 -29.25 -9.46
N PRO A 293 -5.93 -30.42 -8.81
CA PRO A 293 -4.85 -31.37 -9.04
C PRO A 293 -4.93 -32.08 -10.41
N ARG A 294 -6.08 -32.02 -11.07
CA ARG A 294 -6.28 -32.65 -12.39
C ARG A 294 -5.76 -31.79 -13.52
N ASN A 295 -5.94 -30.46 -13.40
CA ASN A 295 -5.74 -29.57 -14.52
C ASN A 295 -4.53 -28.63 -14.32
N PHE A 296 -4.19 -28.27 -13.06
CA PHE A 296 -3.08 -27.35 -12.75
C PHE A 296 -1.84 -28.08 -12.26
N HIS A 297 -1.11 -28.74 -13.16
CA HIS A 297 0.04 -29.58 -12.82
C HIS A 297 1.28 -28.83 -12.32
N ASN A 298 1.33 -27.51 -12.49
CA ASN A 298 2.45 -26.68 -12.11
C ASN A 298 2.10 -25.66 -11.02
N LEU A 299 0.95 -25.80 -10.37
CA LEU A 299 0.48 -24.85 -9.34
C LEU A 299 1.50 -24.75 -8.20
N GLN A 300 1.98 -23.55 -7.96
CA GLN A 300 2.95 -23.21 -6.92
C GLN A 300 2.32 -22.45 -5.76
N ASN A 301 1.43 -21.50 -6.06
CA ASN A 301 0.80 -20.64 -5.08
C ASN A 301 -0.72 -20.80 -5.16
N LEU A 302 -1.34 -21.10 -4.03
CA LEU A 302 -2.78 -21.25 -3.91
C LEU A 302 -3.30 -20.48 -2.69
N SER A 303 -4.19 -19.52 -2.92
CA SER A 303 -4.95 -18.87 -1.85
C SER A 303 -6.41 -19.28 -1.93
N LEU A 304 -6.91 -19.81 -0.83
CA LEU A 304 -8.29 -20.25 -0.60
C LEU A 304 -8.91 -19.48 0.57
N ALA A 305 -8.29 -18.35 0.97
CA ALA A 305 -8.70 -17.62 2.15
C ALA A 305 -10.20 -17.27 2.10
N TYR A 306 -10.88 -17.43 3.23
CA TYR A 306 -12.32 -17.16 3.41
C TYR A 306 -13.26 -17.95 2.47
N CYS A 307 -12.79 -19.03 1.84
CA CYS A 307 -13.63 -19.96 1.09
C CYS A 307 -14.32 -20.93 2.06
N ARG A 308 -15.50 -20.58 2.55
CA ARG A 308 -16.19 -21.29 3.65
C ARG A 308 -17.02 -22.50 3.22
N LYS A 309 -17.09 -22.82 1.91
CA LYS A 309 -17.97 -23.89 1.38
C LYS A 309 -17.25 -25.21 1.11
N PHE A 310 -15.93 -25.28 1.16
CA PHE A 310 -15.21 -26.54 1.06
C PHE A 310 -14.80 -27.08 2.44
N THR A 311 -14.57 -28.37 2.54
CA THR A 311 -14.34 -29.12 3.77
C THR A 311 -13.08 -30.02 3.63
N ASP A 312 -12.76 -30.80 4.65
CA ASP A 312 -11.70 -31.82 4.64
C ASP A 312 -11.72 -32.72 3.40
N LYS A 313 -12.94 -33.00 2.87
CA LYS A 313 -13.13 -33.78 1.64
C LYS A 313 -12.55 -33.05 0.41
N GLY A 314 -12.66 -31.72 0.35
CA GLY A 314 -12.02 -30.93 -0.70
C GLY A 314 -10.51 -31.05 -0.66
N LEU A 315 -9.92 -30.96 0.52
CA LEU A 315 -8.47 -31.11 0.72
C LEU A 315 -7.99 -32.55 0.44
N GLN A 316 -8.82 -33.58 0.69
CA GLN A 316 -8.54 -34.94 0.30
C GLN A 316 -8.36 -35.08 -1.22
N TYR A 317 -9.14 -34.34 -2.00
CA TYR A 317 -9.03 -34.36 -3.46
C TYR A 317 -7.70 -33.80 -3.98
N LEU A 318 -6.99 -32.95 -3.25
CA LEU A 318 -5.65 -32.49 -3.65
C LEU A 318 -4.65 -33.65 -3.83
N ASN A 319 -4.92 -34.79 -3.21
CA ASN A 319 -4.11 -36.00 -3.36
C ASN A 319 -4.40 -36.80 -4.67
N LEU A 320 -5.42 -36.37 -5.42
CA LEU A 320 -5.79 -37.01 -6.68
C LEU A 320 -4.94 -36.44 -7.82
N GLY A 321 -4.05 -37.20 -8.38
CA GLY A 321 -3.23 -36.82 -9.54
C GLY A 321 -1.83 -36.31 -9.18
N LYS A 322 -1.14 -35.70 -10.15
CA LYS A 322 0.24 -35.21 -10.00
C LYS A 322 0.31 -33.69 -9.68
N GLY A 323 -0.85 -33.04 -9.43
CA GLY A 323 -0.96 -31.57 -9.57
C GLY A 323 -0.42 -30.74 -8.41
N CYS A 324 -0.49 -31.19 -7.16
CA CYS A 324 -0.21 -30.30 -6.02
C CYS A 324 1.16 -30.52 -5.35
N HIS A 325 2.03 -31.35 -5.91
CA HIS A 325 3.38 -31.60 -5.34
C HIS A 325 4.31 -30.40 -5.43
N LYS A 326 4.06 -29.47 -6.37
CA LYS A 326 4.85 -28.26 -6.58
C LYS A 326 4.35 -27.08 -5.75
N LEU A 327 3.28 -27.27 -4.96
CA LEU A 327 2.72 -26.20 -4.15
C LEU A 327 3.71 -25.77 -3.07
N THR A 328 4.11 -24.50 -3.10
CA THR A 328 5.06 -23.89 -2.17
C THR A 328 4.38 -22.89 -1.22
N TYR A 329 3.34 -22.23 -1.67
CA TYR A 329 2.54 -21.29 -0.87
C TYR A 329 1.09 -21.76 -0.77
N LEU A 330 0.57 -21.79 0.45
CA LEU A 330 -0.83 -22.12 0.73
C LEU A 330 -1.41 -21.16 1.76
N ASP A 331 -2.55 -20.55 1.42
CA ASP A 331 -3.34 -19.72 2.32
C ASP A 331 -4.71 -20.34 2.54
N LEU A 332 -5.03 -20.61 3.81
CA LEU A 332 -6.29 -21.20 4.28
C LEU A 332 -7.00 -20.30 5.30
N SER A 333 -6.67 -19.02 5.34
CA SER A 333 -7.28 -18.05 6.27
C SER A 333 -8.80 -18.13 6.22
N GLY A 334 -9.49 -18.07 7.36
CA GLY A 334 -10.94 -18.07 7.45
C GLY A 334 -11.66 -19.32 6.96
N CYS A 335 -10.95 -20.43 6.67
CA CYS A 335 -11.54 -21.69 6.22
C CYS A 335 -12.01 -22.54 7.41
N THR A 336 -13.06 -22.13 8.09
CA THR A 336 -13.53 -22.69 9.37
C THR A 336 -14.10 -24.13 9.31
N GLN A 337 -14.32 -24.69 8.11
CA GLN A 337 -14.81 -26.06 7.93
C GLN A 337 -13.68 -27.13 7.85
N ILE A 338 -12.43 -26.70 8.10
CA ILE A 338 -11.27 -27.60 8.06
C ILE A 338 -10.96 -28.08 9.47
N SER A 339 -10.85 -29.39 9.64
CA SER A 339 -10.43 -30.06 10.87
C SER A 339 -8.99 -30.57 10.81
N VAL A 340 -8.52 -31.24 11.87
CA VAL A 340 -7.22 -31.93 11.91
C VAL A 340 -7.03 -32.90 10.73
N GLN A 341 -8.12 -33.55 10.28
CA GLN A 341 -8.09 -34.45 9.14
C GLN A 341 -7.79 -33.71 7.84
N GLY A 342 -8.30 -32.48 7.65
CA GLY A 342 -7.96 -31.65 6.51
C GLY A 342 -6.47 -31.32 6.46
N PHE A 343 -5.87 -30.97 7.58
CA PHE A 343 -4.40 -30.73 7.66
C PHE A 343 -3.58 -31.98 7.36
N ARG A 344 -4.03 -33.16 7.79
CA ARG A 344 -3.40 -34.43 7.43
C ARG A 344 -3.50 -34.72 5.93
N ASN A 345 -4.64 -34.38 5.32
CA ASN A 345 -4.82 -34.51 3.88
C ASN A 345 -3.88 -33.59 3.10
N ILE A 346 -3.70 -32.32 3.54
CA ILE A 346 -2.73 -31.38 2.96
C ILE A 346 -1.30 -31.95 3.08
N ALA A 347 -0.91 -32.43 4.25
CA ALA A 347 0.41 -32.99 4.47
C ALA A 347 0.72 -34.14 3.51
N ASN A 348 -0.27 -35.01 3.26
CA ASN A 348 -0.14 -36.15 2.32
C ASN A 348 -0.02 -35.68 0.86
N SER A 349 -0.67 -34.57 0.50
CA SER A 349 -0.81 -34.11 -0.89
C SER A 349 0.24 -33.09 -1.30
N CYS A 350 0.68 -32.24 -0.36
CA CYS A 350 1.44 -31.02 -0.63
C CYS A 350 2.69 -30.91 0.28
N SER A 351 3.54 -31.94 0.30
CA SER A 351 4.76 -31.97 1.15
C SER A 351 5.80 -30.89 0.81
N GLY A 352 5.66 -30.21 -0.33
CA GLY A 352 6.54 -29.13 -0.81
C GLY A 352 6.29 -27.76 -0.21
N ILE A 353 5.26 -27.57 0.63
CA ILE A 353 4.88 -26.27 1.19
C ILE A 353 6.04 -25.64 1.96
N MET A 354 6.35 -24.39 1.61
CA MET A 354 7.36 -23.56 2.25
C MET A 354 6.74 -22.39 3.02
N HIS A 355 5.62 -21.86 2.55
CA HIS A 355 4.93 -20.71 3.13
C HIS A 355 3.49 -21.09 3.43
N LEU A 356 3.09 -20.94 4.69
CA LEU A 356 1.74 -21.26 5.16
C LEU A 356 1.13 -20.07 5.87
N THR A 357 -0.05 -19.64 5.41
CA THR A 357 -0.83 -18.57 6.01
C THR A 357 -2.18 -19.13 6.46
N ILE A 358 -2.53 -18.93 7.72
CA ILE A 358 -3.81 -19.36 8.30
C ILE A 358 -4.24 -18.28 9.31
N ASN A 359 -5.01 -17.31 8.85
CA ASN A 359 -5.54 -16.25 9.69
C ASN A 359 -7.02 -16.50 9.99
N ASP A 360 -7.54 -15.94 11.06
CA ASP A 360 -8.95 -15.96 11.44
C ASP A 360 -9.58 -17.36 11.44
N MET A 361 -8.82 -18.33 11.94
CA MET A 361 -9.24 -19.73 12.00
C MET A 361 -9.28 -20.23 13.46
N PRO A 362 -10.39 -20.01 14.18
CA PRO A 362 -10.51 -20.45 15.57
C PRO A 362 -10.45 -21.97 15.77
N THR A 363 -10.67 -22.74 14.70
CA THR A 363 -10.54 -24.20 14.72
C THR A 363 -9.09 -24.71 14.63
N LEU A 364 -8.13 -23.81 14.35
CA LEU A 364 -6.70 -24.17 14.29
C LEU A 364 -6.16 -24.47 15.69
N THR A 365 -5.61 -25.67 15.86
CA THR A 365 -5.05 -26.17 17.13
C THR A 365 -3.64 -26.71 16.93
N ASP A 366 -2.90 -26.93 18.02
CA ASP A 366 -1.57 -27.56 17.99
C ASP A 366 -1.59 -28.94 17.30
N LYS A 367 -2.71 -29.68 17.40
CA LYS A 367 -2.91 -30.96 16.72
C LYS A 367 -2.94 -30.80 15.19
N CYS A 368 -3.54 -29.70 14.68
CA CYS A 368 -3.54 -29.39 13.26
C CYS A 368 -2.13 -29.12 12.73
N VAL A 369 -1.37 -28.30 13.47
CA VAL A 369 0.02 -28.00 13.12
C VAL A 369 0.87 -29.29 13.14
N LYS A 370 0.74 -30.09 14.18
CA LYS A 370 1.45 -31.38 14.27
C LYS A 370 1.14 -32.29 13.08
N ALA A 371 -0.14 -32.46 12.73
CA ALA A 371 -0.56 -33.29 11.59
C ALA A 371 0.01 -32.78 10.25
N LEU A 372 0.17 -31.47 10.11
CA LEU A 372 0.74 -30.86 8.91
C LEU A 372 2.24 -31.16 8.79
N VAL A 373 3.01 -30.88 9.87
CA VAL A 373 4.48 -30.96 9.83
C VAL A 373 5.01 -32.40 9.82
N GLU A 374 4.17 -33.41 10.07
CA GLU A 374 4.55 -34.81 9.92
C GLU A 374 5.14 -35.11 8.53
N LYS A 375 4.72 -34.42 7.48
CA LYS A 375 5.22 -34.58 6.11
C LYS A 375 5.69 -33.27 5.45
N CYS A 376 5.27 -32.11 5.95
CA CYS A 376 5.66 -30.81 5.42
C CYS A 376 6.87 -30.22 6.18
N SER A 377 8.03 -30.86 6.11
CA SER A 377 9.26 -30.40 6.80
C SER A 377 9.96 -29.20 6.13
N ARG A 378 9.53 -28.82 4.90
CA ARG A 378 10.13 -27.72 4.13
C ARG A 378 9.60 -26.34 4.49
N ILE A 379 8.69 -26.24 5.46
CA ILE A 379 8.09 -24.98 5.86
C ILE A 379 9.17 -24.03 6.39
N THR A 380 9.24 -22.83 5.81
CA THR A 380 10.16 -21.75 6.19
C THR A 380 9.44 -20.53 6.75
N SER A 381 8.15 -20.39 6.46
CA SER A 381 7.32 -19.28 6.92
C SER A 381 5.96 -19.75 7.38
N VAL A 382 5.55 -19.35 8.58
CA VAL A 382 4.21 -19.54 9.13
C VAL A 382 3.61 -18.23 9.58
N VAL A 383 2.33 -18.01 9.22
CA VAL A 383 1.55 -16.84 9.62
C VAL A 383 0.21 -17.34 10.18
N PHE A 384 0.01 -17.16 11.50
CA PHE A 384 -1.18 -17.60 12.22
C PHE A 384 -1.74 -16.44 13.04
N ILE A 385 -2.57 -15.62 12.44
CA ILE A 385 -3.24 -14.49 13.07
C ILE A 385 -4.65 -14.93 13.49
N GLY A 386 -5.12 -14.51 14.67
CA GLY A 386 -6.45 -14.88 15.13
C GLY A 386 -6.64 -16.39 15.36
N ALA A 387 -5.59 -17.09 15.82
CA ALA A 387 -5.61 -18.51 16.16
C ALA A 387 -5.48 -18.73 17.68
N PRO A 388 -6.55 -18.57 18.48
CA PRO A 388 -6.49 -18.51 19.94
C PRO A 388 -6.12 -19.85 20.62
N HIS A 389 -6.23 -20.96 19.90
CA HIS A 389 -5.97 -22.31 20.44
C HIS A 389 -4.56 -22.84 20.14
N ILE A 390 -3.73 -22.04 19.50
CA ILE A 390 -2.30 -22.34 19.34
C ILE A 390 -1.56 -22.05 20.65
N SER A 391 -0.65 -22.93 21.04
CA SER A 391 0.19 -22.80 22.24
C SER A 391 1.66 -23.09 21.93
N ASP A 392 2.51 -23.06 22.93
CA ASP A 392 3.94 -23.41 22.82
C ASP A 392 4.16 -24.80 22.22
N CYS A 393 3.17 -25.71 22.31
CA CYS A 393 3.22 -27.03 21.70
C CYS A 393 3.28 -26.99 20.15
N ALA A 394 2.74 -25.97 19.53
CA ALA A 394 2.86 -25.79 18.06
C ALA A 394 4.32 -25.54 17.67
N PHE A 395 5.07 -24.75 18.44
CA PHE A 395 6.50 -24.50 18.20
C PHE A 395 7.34 -25.78 18.37
N LYS A 396 6.99 -26.60 19.34
CA LYS A 396 7.60 -27.94 19.51
C LYS A 396 7.31 -28.82 18.29
N ALA A 397 6.12 -28.80 17.74
CA ALA A 397 5.79 -29.54 16.52
C ALA A 397 6.56 -29.02 15.31
N LEU A 398 6.62 -27.70 15.14
CA LEU A 398 7.34 -27.03 14.05
C LEU A 398 8.88 -27.21 14.11
N SER A 399 9.45 -27.74 15.19
CA SER A 399 10.90 -27.91 15.36
C SER A 399 11.59 -28.76 14.28
N THR A 400 10.84 -29.53 13.52
CA THR A 400 11.30 -30.29 12.36
C THR A 400 11.50 -29.42 11.11
N CYS A 401 11.02 -28.17 11.11
CA CYS A 401 11.05 -27.24 9.99
C CYS A 401 12.23 -26.26 10.13
N ASN A 402 12.71 -25.70 9.00
CA ASN A 402 13.74 -24.67 9.01
C ASN A 402 13.10 -23.29 8.88
N LEU A 403 12.47 -22.80 9.96
CA LEU A 403 11.74 -21.54 9.93
C LEU A 403 12.66 -20.33 9.77
N ARG A 404 12.27 -19.42 8.90
CA ARG A 404 12.88 -18.11 8.68
C ARG A 404 11.98 -16.95 9.07
N LYS A 405 10.65 -17.15 8.99
CA LYS A 405 9.63 -16.15 9.35
C LYS A 405 8.53 -16.82 10.16
N ILE A 406 8.19 -16.20 11.29
CA ILE A 406 7.03 -16.56 12.11
C ILE A 406 6.20 -15.31 12.39
N ARG A 407 4.86 -15.45 12.32
CA ARG A 407 3.92 -14.39 12.66
C ARG A 407 2.73 -14.98 13.40
N PHE A 408 2.56 -14.56 14.64
CA PHE A 408 1.46 -14.92 15.51
C PHE A 408 0.91 -13.64 16.13
N GLU A 409 -0.40 -13.47 16.15
CA GLU A 409 -1.03 -12.26 16.68
C GLU A 409 -2.25 -12.62 17.51
N GLY A 410 -2.51 -11.83 18.57
CA GLY A 410 -3.67 -11.98 19.45
C GLY A 410 -3.71 -13.29 20.24
N ASN A 411 -2.56 -13.90 20.55
CA ASN A 411 -2.50 -15.21 21.18
C ASN A 411 -2.14 -15.12 22.66
N LYS A 412 -3.05 -15.61 23.55
CA LYS A 412 -2.88 -15.61 25.00
C LYS A 412 -2.21 -16.85 25.55
N ARG A 413 -2.00 -17.91 24.75
CA ARG A 413 -1.47 -19.21 25.16
C ARG A 413 0.01 -19.42 24.82
N ILE A 414 0.58 -18.48 24.10
CA ILE A 414 2.01 -18.45 23.80
C ILE A 414 2.72 -17.76 24.96
N THR A 415 3.78 -18.40 25.49
CA THR A 415 4.56 -17.93 26.62
C THR A 415 6.05 -17.89 26.27
N ASP A 416 6.90 -17.44 27.20
CA ASP A 416 8.36 -17.43 27.03
C ASP A 416 8.94 -18.80 26.67
N SER A 417 8.22 -19.88 26.98
CA SER A 417 8.65 -21.24 26.65
C SER A 417 8.81 -21.47 25.16
N CYS A 418 8.02 -20.79 24.33
CA CYS A 418 8.16 -20.92 22.88
C CYS A 418 9.53 -20.44 22.39
N PHE A 419 10.09 -19.41 22.99
CA PHE A 419 11.38 -18.83 22.59
C PHE A 419 12.57 -19.74 22.92
N LYS A 420 12.46 -20.58 23.96
CA LYS A 420 13.45 -21.63 24.23
C LYS A 420 13.51 -22.68 23.13
N PHE A 421 12.37 -22.96 22.45
CA PHE A 421 12.35 -23.80 21.27
C PHE A 421 12.90 -23.07 20.04
N ILE A 422 12.61 -21.79 19.89
CA ILE A 422 13.08 -20.96 18.77
C ILE A 422 14.61 -20.89 18.79
N ASP A 423 15.21 -20.59 19.90
CA ASP A 423 16.65 -20.53 20.07
C ASP A 423 17.32 -21.86 19.67
N LYS A 424 16.81 -22.97 20.19
CA LYS A 424 17.39 -24.31 19.97
C LYS A 424 17.23 -24.84 18.55
N HIS A 425 16.09 -24.56 17.90
CA HIS A 425 15.71 -25.26 16.67
C HIS A 425 15.72 -24.38 15.41
N TYR A 426 15.70 -23.04 15.53
CA TYR A 426 15.59 -22.14 14.39
C TYR A 426 16.75 -21.12 14.30
N PRO A 427 17.99 -21.54 14.15
CA PRO A 427 19.16 -20.65 14.09
C PRO A 427 19.13 -19.69 12.90
N ASN A 428 18.35 -19.98 11.85
CA ASN A 428 18.24 -19.20 10.63
C ASN A 428 17.03 -18.25 10.61
N ILE A 429 16.34 -18.10 11.75
CA ILE A 429 15.17 -17.22 11.81
C ILE A 429 15.58 -15.77 11.60
N ARG A 430 14.81 -15.07 10.76
CA ARG A 430 15.07 -13.67 10.38
C ARG A 430 13.98 -12.72 10.80
N HIS A 431 12.73 -13.18 10.76
CA HIS A 431 11.57 -12.33 11.05
C HIS A 431 10.68 -12.97 12.11
N ILE A 432 10.45 -12.25 13.20
CA ILE A 432 9.56 -12.65 14.28
C ILE A 432 8.52 -11.56 14.50
N TYR A 433 7.25 -11.91 14.38
CA TYR A 433 6.11 -11.05 14.67
C TYR A 433 5.24 -11.77 15.70
N MET A 434 5.18 -11.24 16.90
CA MET A 434 4.37 -11.76 18.01
C MET A 434 3.61 -10.60 18.67
N VAL A 435 2.60 -10.13 17.96
CA VAL A 435 1.80 -8.97 18.34
C VAL A 435 0.69 -9.39 19.30
N ASP A 436 0.41 -8.61 20.34
CA ASP A 436 -0.64 -8.86 21.35
C ASP A 436 -0.54 -10.26 21.99
N CYS A 437 0.69 -10.75 22.22
CA CYS A 437 0.93 -12.01 22.91
C CYS A 437 1.20 -11.74 24.40
N LYS A 438 0.14 -11.68 25.20
CA LYS A 438 0.18 -11.24 26.62
C LYS A 438 0.98 -12.14 27.56
N GLY A 439 1.30 -13.38 27.15
CA GLY A 439 2.11 -14.31 27.93
C GLY A 439 3.62 -14.14 27.75
N LEU A 440 4.06 -13.17 26.94
CA LEU A 440 5.47 -12.87 26.73
C LEU A 440 5.99 -11.87 27.76
N THR A 441 7.17 -12.15 28.28
CA THR A 441 7.86 -11.31 29.27
C THR A 441 9.33 -11.09 28.89
N ASP A 442 10.10 -10.45 29.74
CA ASP A 442 11.54 -10.24 29.58
C ASP A 442 12.32 -11.55 29.34
N GLY A 443 11.82 -12.67 29.85
CA GLY A 443 12.40 -14.00 29.64
C GLY A 443 12.44 -14.41 28.15
N SER A 444 11.47 -13.95 27.36
CA SER A 444 11.44 -14.13 25.90
C SER A 444 12.65 -13.49 25.24
N LEU A 445 12.93 -12.24 25.58
CA LEU A 445 14.01 -11.45 24.97
C LEU A 445 15.39 -12.01 25.26
N LYS A 446 15.58 -12.55 26.47
CA LYS A 446 16.80 -13.27 26.84
C LYS A 446 17.06 -14.46 25.90
N SER A 447 16.03 -15.24 25.58
CA SER A 447 16.17 -16.38 24.66
C SER A 447 16.46 -15.93 23.22
N LEU A 448 15.93 -14.78 22.78
CA LEU A 448 16.18 -14.24 21.44
C LEU A 448 17.60 -13.65 21.28
N SER A 449 18.27 -13.29 22.35
CA SER A 449 19.57 -12.58 22.29
C SER A 449 20.65 -13.35 21.55
N VAL A 450 20.60 -14.67 21.54
CA VAL A 450 21.59 -15.56 20.89
C VAL A 450 21.39 -15.73 19.38
N LEU A 451 20.27 -15.27 18.83
CA LEU A 451 19.94 -15.44 17.42
C LEU A 451 20.84 -14.52 16.52
N LYS A 452 21.58 -15.13 15.60
CA LYS A 452 22.58 -14.41 14.77
C LYS A 452 21.99 -13.85 13.47
N GLN A 453 20.79 -14.24 13.07
CA GLN A 453 20.20 -13.90 11.76
C GLN A 453 18.94 -13.04 11.89
N LEU A 454 18.45 -12.76 13.09
CA LEU A 454 17.23 -11.99 13.32
C LEU A 454 17.42 -10.54 12.84
N THR A 455 16.57 -10.13 11.91
CA THR A 455 16.60 -8.78 11.31
C THR A 455 15.35 -7.96 11.62
N VAL A 456 14.21 -8.64 11.81
CA VAL A 456 12.91 -8.01 12.10
C VAL A 456 12.33 -8.62 13.37
N LEU A 457 12.04 -7.78 14.33
CA LEU A 457 11.39 -8.16 15.60
C LEU A 457 10.21 -7.23 15.86
N ASN A 458 9.01 -7.79 15.89
CA ASN A 458 7.79 -7.08 16.23
C ASN A 458 7.13 -7.75 17.45
N LEU A 459 7.05 -7.00 18.53
CA LEU A 459 6.47 -7.41 19.81
C LEU A 459 5.42 -6.38 20.31
N ALA A 460 4.77 -5.72 19.37
CA ALA A 460 3.76 -4.71 19.66
C ALA A 460 2.67 -5.28 20.59
N ASN A 461 2.20 -4.48 21.54
CA ASN A 461 1.18 -4.83 22.54
C ASN A 461 1.59 -5.99 23.49
N CYS A 462 2.88 -6.33 23.58
CA CYS A 462 3.37 -7.31 24.56
C CYS A 462 3.73 -6.59 25.85
N VAL A 463 2.72 -6.30 26.66
CA VAL A 463 2.83 -5.47 27.87
C VAL A 463 3.75 -6.03 28.97
N GLY A 464 4.11 -7.31 28.93
CA GLY A 464 5.05 -7.93 29.87
C GLY A 464 6.54 -7.69 29.56
N ILE A 465 6.85 -6.94 28.50
CA ILE A 465 8.21 -6.64 28.07
C ILE A 465 8.64 -5.28 28.63
N GLY A 466 9.82 -5.24 29.23
CA GLY A 466 10.39 -4.04 29.83
C GLY A 466 11.89 -3.87 29.57
N ASP A 467 12.50 -2.92 30.30
CA ASP A 467 13.90 -2.53 30.13
C ASP A 467 14.89 -3.67 30.35
N VAL A 468 14.60 -4.54 31.34
CA VAL A 468 15.49 -5.67 31.67
C VAL A 468 15.59 -6.65 30.52
N GLY A 469 14.44 -6.98 29.90
CA GLY A 469 14.41 -7.88 28.75
C GLY A 469 15.09 -7.28 27.53
N LEU A 470 14.80 -6.01 27.22
CA LEU A 470 15.40 -5.36 26.06
C LEU A 470 16.93 -5.23 26.21
N LYS A 471 17.42 -4.88 27.40
CA LYS A 471 18.85 -4.87 27.69
C LYS A 471 19.49 -6.24 27.43
N GLN A 472 18.87 -7.33 27.90
CA GLN A 472 19.39 -8.69 27.69
C GLN A 472 19.41 -9.06 26.18
N LEU A 473 18.40 -8.65 25.44
CA LEU A 473 18.36 -8.83 23.97
C LEU A 473 19.55 -8.12 23.32
N LEU A 474 19.73 -6.84 23.64
CA LEU A 474 20.72 -5.97 23.03
C LEU A 474 22.17 -6.30 23.40
N ASP A 475 22.38 -6.96 24.53
CA ASP A 475 23.71 -7.46 24.94
C ASP A 475 24.15 -8.65 24.09
N GLY A 476 23.25 -9.32 23.40
CA GLY A 476 23.54 -10.45 22.52
C GLY A 476 23.99 -10.08 21.11
N PRO A 477 24.45 -11.06 20.33
CA PRO A 477 24.89 -10.85 18.93
C PRO A 477 23.78 -10.42 17.97
N VAL A 478 22.53 -10.54 18.37
CA VAL A 478 21.35 -10.14 17.58
C VAL A 478 21.31 -8.63 17.36
N SER A 479 21.80 -7.82 18.29
CA SER A 479 21.73 -6.36 18.27
C SER A 479 22.28 -5.74 16.97
N THR A 480 23.42 -6.23 16.48
CA THR A 480 24.05 -5.72 15.25
C THR A 480 23.32 -6.12 13.96
N LYS A 481 22.31 -7.00 14.03
CA LYS A 481 21.58 -7.53 12.87
C LYS A 481 20.17 -6.98 12.76
N ILE A 482 19.60 -6.51 13.86
CA ILE A 482 18.25 -5.92 13.86
C ILE A 482 18.23 -4.67 12.95
N ARG A 483 17.25 -4.65 12.06
CA ARG A 483 16.95 -3.53 11.16
C ARG A 483 15.59 -2.91 11.44
N GLU A 484 14.62 -3.75 11.87
CA GLU A 484 13.27 -3.31 12.17
C GLU A 484 12.92 -3.80 13.57
N LEU A 485 12.54 -2.87 14.44
CA LEU A 485 12.12 -3.13 15.79
C LEU A 485 10.80 -2.40 16.08
N ASN A 486 9.77 -3.18 16.40
CA ASN A 486 8.47 -2.64 16.79
C ASN A 486 8.15 -3.08 18.22
N LEU A 487 8.04 -2.09 19.10
CA LEU A 487 7.75 -2.23 20.53
C LEU A 487 6.55 -1.35 20.91
N ASN A 488 5.67 -1.05 19.95
CA ASN A 488 4.46 -0.28 20.19
C ASN A 488 3.70 -0.82 21.40
N ASN A 489 3.28 0.08 22.28
CA ASN A 489 2.49 -0.23 23.49
C ASN A 489 3.16 -1.26 24.42
N CYS A 490 4.51 -1.27 24.47
CA CYS A 490 5.28 -1.95 25.51
C CYS A 490 5.49 -0.96 26.66
N ILE A 491 4.48 -0.84 27.51
CA ILE A 491 4.35 0.23 28.52
C ILE A 491 5.46 0.27 29.60
N HIS A 492 6.20 -0.82 29.78
CA HIS A 492 7.29 -0.89 30.77
C HIS A 492 8.68 -0.56 30.18
N LEU A 493 8.73 -0.04 28.96
CA LEU A 493 9.97 0.43 28.35
C LEU A 493 10.22 1.89 28.69
N GLY A 494 11.42 2.16 29.19
CA GLY A 494 11.89 3.50 29.53
C GLY A 494 13.18 3.89 28.82
N ASP A 495 13.77 5.01 29.23
CA ASP A 495 14.95 5.61 28.59
C ASP A 495 16.18 4.68 28.62
N ALA A 496 16.35 3.88 29.67
CA ALA A 496 17.49 2.95 29.78
C ALA A 496 17.58 1.96 28.62
N SER A 497 16.44 1.50 28.12
CA SER A 497 16.36 0.64 26.93
C SER A 497 16.83 1.36 25.67
N ILE A 498 16.43 2.61 25.51
CA ILE A 498 16.71 3.39 24.31
C ILE A 498 18.18 3.80 24.25
N VAL A 499 18.77 4.19 25.37
CA VAL A 499 20.21 4.44 25.49
C VAL A 499 20.97 3.20 25.00
N ARG A 500 20.63 2.04 25.51
CA ARG A 500 21.28 0.78 25.13
C ARG A 500 21.07 0.43 23.66
N LEU A 501 19.88 0.71 23.11
CA LEU A 501 19.55 0.49 21.71
C LEU A 501 20.43 1.35 20.79
N SER A 502 20.63 2.63 21.14
CA SER A 502 21.46 3.53 20.35
C SER A 502 22.93 3.09 20.30
N GLU A 503 23.43 2.51 21.37
CA GLU A 503 24.82 2.01 21.45
C GLU A 503 25.04 0.70 20.68
N ARG A 504 24.02 -0.16 20.60
CA ARG A 504 24.18 -1.56 20.18
C ARG A 504 23.59 -1.89 18.82
N CYS A 505 22.70 -1.05 18.27
CA CYS A 505 21.97 -1.31 17.02
C CYS A 505 22.34 -0.34 15.88
N PRO A 506 23.56 -0.42 15.32
CA PRO A 506 24.02 0.53 14.29
C PRO A 506 23.34 0.37 12.93
N ASN A 507 22.56 -0.70 12.72
CA ASN A 507 21.88 -1.00 11.44
C ASN A 507 20.35 -0.87 11.54
N LEU A 508 19.83 -0.25 12.59
CA LEU A 508 18.40 -0.09 12.81
C LEU A 508 17.84 0.97 11.85
N ASN A 509 16.90 0.55 10.99
CA ASN A 509 16.28 1.43 9.99
C ASN A 509 14.86 1.86 10.37
N TYR A 510 14.15 1.00 11.07
CA TYR A 510 12.76 1.24 11.52
C TYR A 510 12.63 1.00 13.01
N LEU A 511 12.09 1.97 13.73
CA LEU A 511 11.81 1.90 15.16
C LEU A 511 10.42 2.42 15.47
N ASN A 512 9.60 1.59 16.09
CA ASN A 512 8.28 1.99 16.57
C ASN A 512 8.22 1.84 18.11
N LEU A 513 7.97 2.95 18.79
CA LEU A 513 7.85 3.09 20.24
C LEU A 513 6.53 3.80 20.61
N ARG A 514 5.56 3.74 19.74
CA ARG A 514 4.23 4.34 19.97
C ARG A 514 3.67 3.91 21.32
N ASN A 515 3.05 4.83 22.05
CA ASN A 515 2.43 4.61 23.36
C ASN A 515 3.37 3.98 24.42
N CYS A 516 4.69 4.20 24.33
CA CYS A 516 5.62 3.86 25.41
C CYS A 516 5.67 5.04 26.38
N GLU A 517 4.84 4.99 27.43
CA GLU A 517 4.55 6.13 28.31
C GLU A 517 5.72 6.54 29.21
N HIS A 518 6.68 5.65 29.46
CA HIS A 518 7.85 5.92 30.30
C HIS A 518 9.07 6.47 29.55
N LEU A 519 8.91 6.72 28.26
CA LEU A 519 9.94 7.39 27.47
C LEU A 519 9.88 8.89 27.67
N THR A 520 11.05 9.49 27.96
CA THR A 520 11.22 10.92 28.11
C THR A 520 12.17 11.47 27.05
N ASP A 521 12.38 12.78 27.07
CA ASP A 521 13.32 13.45 26.16
C ASP A 521 14.73 12.89 26.24
N LEU A 522 15.18 12.40 27.42
CA LEU A 522 16.48 11.78 27.60
C LEU A 522 16.67 10.53 26.71
N GLY A 523 15.66 9.68 26.64
CA GLY A 523 15.70 8.51 25.75
C GLY A 523 15.73 8.91 24.26
N ILE A 524 14.93 9.89 23.88
CA ILE A 524 14.81 10.32 22.48
C ILE A 524 16.09 11.00 21.99
N GLU A 525 16.79 11.78 22.81
CA GLU A 525 18.09 12.34 22.47
C GLU A 525 19.10 11.26 22.02
N HIS A 526 18.99 10.04 22.52
CA HIS A 526 19.84 8.92 22.09
C HIS A 526 19.39 8.30 20.77
N ILE A 527 18.11 8.33 20.44
CA ILE A 527 17.58 7.87 19.13
C ILE A 527 18.19 8.68 17.98
N VAL A 528 18.36 9.97 18.21
CA VAL A 528 18.95 10.91 17.22
C VAL A 528 20.36 10.50 16.81
N ASN A 529 21.09 9.76 17.64
CA ASN A 529 22.44 9.27 17.34
C ASN A 529 22.46 7.99 16.50
N ILE A 530 21.31 7.40 16.16
CA ILE A 530 21.24 6.21 15.32
C ILE A 530 21.16 6.64 13.84
N PHE A 531 22.30 6.88 13.21
CA PHE A 531 22.39 7.40 11.83
C PHE A 531 21.78 6.52 10.73
N SER A 532 21.47 5.28 11.04
CA SER A 532 20.83 4.34 10.09
C SER A 532 19.30 4.42 10.08
N LEU A 533 18.69 5.16 11.03
CA LEU A 533 17.25 5.28 11.11
C LEU A 533 16.68 6.05 9.92
N VAL A 534 15.68 5.46 9.32
CA VAL A 534 14.90 6.02 8.21
C VAL A 534 13.48 6.35 8.66
N SER A 535 12.91 5.52 9.54
CA SER A 535 11.53 5.65 9.99
C SER A 535 11.43 5.51 11.51
N VAL A 536 10.77 6.47 12.16
CA VAL A 536 10.53 6.46 13.61
C VAL A 536 9.07 6.81 13.89
N ASP A 537 8.45 6.03 14.76
CA ASP A 537 7.11 6.29 15.30
C ASP A 537 7.22 6.45 16.83
N LEU A 538 6.92 7.65 17.32
CA LEU A 538 6.91 8.04 18.72
C LEU A 538 5.53 8.54 19.14
N SER A 539 4.51 8.24 18.38
CA SER A 539 3.16 8.74 18.62
C SER A 539 2.63 8.30 19.99
N GLY A 540 1.96 9.20 20.70
CA GLY A 540 1.40 8.95 22.02
C GLY A 540 2.44 8.83 23.14
N THR A 541 3.67 9.31 22.94
CA THR A 541 4.70 9.41 24.01
C THR A 541 4.68 10.78 24.66
N VAL A 542 5.29 10.89 25.87
CA VAL A 542 5.31 12.12 26.69
C VAL A 542 6.60 12.93 26.40
N ILE A 543 6.86 13.20 25.14
CA ILE A 543 8.07 13.92 24.69
C ILE A 543 7.80 15.40 24.51
N SER A 544 8.85 16.22 24.68
CA SER A 544 8.84 17.66 24.44
C SER A 544 9.74 18.05 23.26
N ASN A 545 9.81 19.34 22.99
CA ASN A 545 10.66 19.86 21.90
C ASN A 545 12.17 19.63 22.14
N GLU A 546 12.60 19.50 23.39
CA GLU A 546 14.03 19.37 23.75
C GLU A 546 14.65 18.10 23.17
N ALA A 547 13.85 17.05 23.04
CA ALA A 547 14.27 15.76 22.47
C ALA A 547 14.90 15.86 21.07
N PHE A 548 14.48 16.81 20.26
CA PHE A 548 14.88 16.93 18.86
C PHE A 548 15.87 18.07 18.57
N CYS A 549 16.16 18.92 19.57
CA CYS A 549 16.98 20.12 19.36
C CYS A 549 18.49 19.83 19.27
N LYS A 550 18.95 18.66 19.72
CA LYS A 550 20.39 18.38 19.92
C LYS A 550 21.05 17.48 18.87
N GLY A 551 20.33 17.03 17.84
CA GLY A 551 20.89 16.06 16.93
C GLY A 551 20.45 16.18 15.46
N SER A 552 21.24 15.56 14.59
CA SER A 552 21.03 15.54 13.14
C SER A 552 20.38 14.23 12.72
N LEU A 553 19.05 14.19 12.67
CA LEU A 553 18.30 13.06 12.13
C LEU A 553 18.13 13.18 10.61
N ILE A 554 18.38 12.11 9.87
CA ILE A 554 18.11 12.02 8.43
C ILE A 554 16.92 11.07 8.25
N LEU A 555 15.74 11.48 8.74
CA LEU A 555 14.53 10.70 8.62
C LEU A 555 13.81 10.93 7.29
N GLU A 556 13.24 9.86 6.76
CA GLU A 556 12.25 9.91 5.67
C GLU A 556 10.82 9.84 6.20
N HIS A 557 10.61 9.15 7.34
CA HIS A 557 9.30 8.98 7.94
C HIS A 557 9.34 9.26 9.44
N LEU A 558 8.49 10.18 9.90
CA LEU A 558 8.33 10.50 11.33
C LEU A 558 6.86 10.57 11.68
N ASP A 559 6.48 9.86 12.75
CA ASP A 559 5.18 10.01 13.40
C ASP A 559 5.39 10.43 14.86
N VAL A 560 4.90 11.61 15.19
CA VAL A 560 4.87 12.17 16.56
C VAL A 560 3.45 12.61 16.92
N SER A 561 2.47 11.94 16.38
CA SER A 561 1.06 12.22 16.65
C SER A 561 0.72 12.01 18.11
N TYR A 562 -0.27 12.72 18.60
CA TYR A 562 -0.74 12.62 19.98
C TYR A 562 0.34 12.93 21.05
N CYS A 563 1.27 13.82 20.72
CA CYS A 563 2.29 14.33 21.65
C CYS A 563 1.95 15.80 21.96
N PRO A 564 1.12 16.08 22.99
CA PRO A 564 0.52 17.40 23.23
C PRO A 564 1.52 18.47 23.72
N GLN A 565 2.73 18.06 24.10
CA GLN A 565 3.79 18.99 24.53
C GLN A 565 4.55 19.61 23.34
N LEU A 566 4.49 18.98 22.16
CA LEU A 566 5.19 19.44 20.96
C LEU A 566 4.59 20.74 20.44
N SER A 567 5.46 21.64 20.01
CA SER A 567 5.13 22.95 19.43
C SER A 567 5.93 23.21 18.17
N ASP A 568 5.92 24.45 17.71
CA ASP A 568 6.62 24.90 16.50
C ASP A 568 8.12 24.55 16.46
N GLU A 569 8.78 24.42 17.62
CA GLU A 569 10.22 24.16 17.68
C GLU A 569 10.62 22.82 17.07
N ILE A 570 9.80 21.78 17.24
CA ILE A 570 10.08 20.50 16.57
C ILE A 570 10.00 20.64 15.05
N ILE A 571 9.01 21.36 14.56
CA ILE A 571 8.83 21.56 13.10
C ILE A 571 9.98 22.36 12.52
N LYS A 572 10.49 23.37 13.24
CA LYS A 572 11.67 24.13 12.87
C LYS A 572 12.92 23.24 12.82
N ALA A 573 13.12 22.38 13.82
CA ALA A 573 14.21 21.42 13.84
C ALA A 573 14.13 20.44 12.66
N LEU A 574 12.96 19.87 12.38
CA LEU A 574 12.74 18.99 11.23
C LEU A 574 13.01 19.68 9.90
N ALA A 575 12.59 20.92 9.73
CA ALA A 575 12.84 21.68 8.51
C ALA A 575 14.32 21.95 8.27
N ILE A 576 15.14 22.02 9.32
CA ILE A 576 16.59 22.22 9.25
C ILE A 576 17.33 20.90 8.98
N TYR A 577 16.99 19.85 9.69
CA TYR A 577 17.78 18.60 9.71
C TYR A 577 17.21 17.50 8.79
N CYS A 578 15.89 17.45 8.58
CA CYS A 578 15.20 16.36 7.87
C CYS A 578 14.68 16.79 6.49
N ILE A 579 15.52 17.36 5.65
CA ILE A 579 15.13 17.84 4.29
C ILE A 579 14.67 16.71 3.35
N SER A 580 15.02 15.46 3.65
CA SER A 580 14.59 14.25 2.92
C SER A 580 13.24 13.68 3.38
N LEU A 581 12.55 14.36 4.29
CA LEU A 581 11.30 13.89 4.87
C LEU A 581 10.24 13.66 3.79
N THR A 582 9.70 12.44 3.74
CA THR A 582 8.66 12.02 2.79
C THR A 582 7.31 11.83 3.45
N SER A 583 7.29 11.49 4.74
CA SER A 583 6.08 11.31 5.52
C SER A 583 6.22 11.94 6.90
N LEU A 584 5.27 12.80 7.26
CA LEU A 584 5.17 13.42 8.58
C LEU A 584 3.76 13.28 9.11
N SER A 585 3.63 12.78 10.33
CA SER A 585 2.39 12.77 11.09
C SER A 585 2.58 13.53 12.39
N ILE A 586 1.78 14.57 12.59
CA ILE A 586 1.72 15.44 13.77
C ILE A 586 0.28 15.57 14.26
N ALA A 587 -0.54 14.58 13.96
CA ALA A 587 -1.94 14.59 14.34
C ALA A 587 -2.10 14.72 15.87
N GLY A 588 -3.02 15.54 16.32
CA GLY A 588 -3.24 15.72 17.74
C GLY A 588 -2.14 16.50 18.47
N CYS A 589 -1.38 17.36 17.78
CA CYS A 589 -0.43 18.31 18.36
C CYS A 589 -1.02 19.72 18.37
N PRO A 590 -1.69 20.16 19.44
CA PRO A 590 -2.52 21.38 19.44
C PRO A 590 -1.73 22.68 19.42
N LYS A 591 -0.40 22.67 19.71
CA LYS A 591 0.43 23.86 19.83
C LYS A 591 1.17 24.26 18.53
N ILE A 592 0.95 23.54 17.43
CA ILE A 592 1.63 23.80 16.15
C ILE A 592 0.85 24.87 15.37
N THR A 593 1.58 25.87 14.85
CA THR A 593 1.03 27.01 14.13
C THR A 593 1.44 27.04 12.66
N ASP A 594 0.77 27.91 11.88
CA ASP A 594 1.07 28.11 10.45
C ASP A 594 2.51 28.56 10.19
N SER A 595 3.13 29.31 11.11
CA SER A 595 4.49 29.84 10.94
C SER A 595 5.55 28.74 10.87
N ALA A 596 5.42 27.71 11.69
CA ALA A 596 6.30 26.55 11.64
C ALA A 596 6.10 25.72 10.36
N MET A 597 4.85 25.57 9.96
CA MET A 597 4.48 24.81 8.75
C MET A 597 4.90 25.54 7.46
N GLU A 598 4.98 26.85 7.46
CA GLU A 598 5.55 27.63 6.36
C GLU A 598 7.04 27.25 6.16
N LEU A 599 7.82 27.22 7.24
CA LEU A 599 9.23 26.84 7.19
C LEU A 599 9.41 25.38 6.71
N LEU A 600 8.56 24.44 7.20
CA LEU A 600 8.57 23.06 6.76
C LEU A 600 8.33 22.96 5.26
N SER A 601 7.29 23.63 4.76
CA SER A 601 6.93 23.60 3.34
C SER A 601 8.02 24.20 2.45
N ALA A 602 8.74 25.20 2.95
CA ALA A 602 9.85 25.84 2.24
C ALA A 602 11.12 24.97 2.16
N LYS A 603 11.28 23.95 3.03
CA LYS A 603 12.48 23.13 3.11
C LYS A 603 12.27 21.67 2.71
N CYS A 604 11.12 21.08 3.08
CA CYS A 604 10.82 19.66 2.87
C CYS A 604 10.03 19.43 1.57
N HIS A 605 10.67 19.62 0.42
CA HIS A 605 10.03 19.50 -0.90
C HIS A 605 9.67 18.06 -1.31
N TYR A 606 10.19 17.06 -0.61
CA TYR A 606 9.94 15.62 -0.88
C TYR A 606 8.76 15.06 -0.10
N LEU A 607 8.01 15.91 0.63
CA LEU A 607 6.89 15.46 1.44
C LEU A 607 5.78 14.89 0.55
N HIS A 608 5.43 13.60 0.78
CA HIS A 608 4.38 12.87 0.08
C HIS A 608 3.14 12.67 0.93
N ILE A 609 3.33 12.48 2.23
CA ILE A 609 2.27 12.22 3.20
C ILE A 609 2.38 13.23 4.34
N LEU A 610 1.29 13.90 4.64
CA LEU A 610 1.19 14.81 5.77
C LEU A 610 -0.13 14.56 6.50
N ASP A 611 -0.03 14.31 7.81
CA ASP A 611 -1.17 14.21 8.71
C ASP A 611 -1.10 15.33 9.75
N ILE A 612 -2.03 16.26 9.67
CA ILE A 612 -2.20 17.41 10.58
C ILE A 612 -3.54 17.35 11.30
N SER A 613 -4.18 16.19 11.34
CA SER A 613 -5.50 16.03 11.94
C SER A 613 -5.50 16.47 13.39
N GLY A 614 -6.48 17.29 13.81
CA GLY A 614 -6.55 17.80 15.17
C GLY A 614 -5.56 18.93 15.52
N CYS A 615 -4.75 19.43 14.60
CA CYS A 615 -3.93 20.63 14.82
C CYS A 615 -4.82 21.86 14.76
N ILE A 616 -5.36 22.27 15.91
CA ILE A 616 -6.44 23.26 16.02
C ILE A 616 -6.02 24.70 15.71
N LEU A 617 -4.73 25.04 15.74
CA LEU A 617 -4.23 26.40 15.45
C LEU A 617 -3.91 26.61 13.97
N LEU A 618 -3.96 25.55 13.14
CA LEU A 618 -3.68 25.67 11.70
C LEU A 618 -4.87 26.26 10.95
N THR A 619 -4.57 27.18 10.02
CA THR A 619 -5.56 27.90 9.22
C THR A 619 -5.43 27.62 7.72
N ASP A 620 -6.21 28.29 6.88
CA ASP A 620 -6.12 28.17 5.42
C ASP A 620 -4.71 28.49 4.88
N GLN A 621 -3.89 29.26 5.63
CA GLN A 621 -2.55 29.68 5.24
C GLN A 621 -1.62 28.48 5.01
N ILE A 622 -1.77 27.41 5.81
CA ILE A 622 -0.96 26.20 5.62
C ILE A 622 -1.17 25.58 4.23
N LEU A 623 -2.42 25.56 3.73
CA LEU A 623 -2.72 24.93 2.43
C LEU A 623 -2.08 25.71 1.28
N GLU A 624 -2.01 27.04 1.39
CA GLU A 624 -1.30 27.88 0.42
C GLU A 624 0.22 27.63 0.47
N ASN A 625 0.79 27.51 1.66
CA ASN A 625 2.21 27.24 1.85
C ASN A 625 2.59 25.84 1.30
N LEU A 626 1.78 24.82 1.57
CA LEU A 626 1.97 23.46 1.03
C LEU A 626 1.84 23.43 -0.49
N GLN A 627 0.95 24.20 -1.08
CA GLN A 627 0.81 24.30 -2.53
C GLN A 627 2.06 24.90 -3.18
N ARG A 628 2.72 25.86 -2.52
CA ARG A 628 3.95 26.50 -3.03
C ARG A 628 5.18 25.61 -2.85
N GLY A 629 5.34 24.97 -1.68
CA GLY A 629 6.58 24.29 -1.29
C GLY A 629 6.57 22.78 -1.51
N CYS A 630 5.45 22.09 -1.28
CA CYS A 630 5.38 20.64 -1.29
C CYS A 630 4.68 20.08 -2.54
N ASN A 631 5.28 20.28 -3.71
CA ASN A 631 4.70 19.88 -5.00
C ASN A 631 4.54 18.35 -5.18
N GLN A 632 5.12 17.54 -4.29
CA GLN A 632 5.05 16.09 -4.32
C GLN A 632 4.02 15.51 -3.33
N LEU A 633 3.28 16.36 -2.62
CA LEU A 633 2.29 15.93 -1.64
C LEU A 633 1.17 15.14 -2.32
N ARG A 634 0.91 13.93 -1.79
CA ARG A 634 -0.07 12.98 -2.34
C ARG A 634 -1.22 12.71 -1.40
N ILE A 635 -0.91 12.59 -0.12
CA ILE A 635 -1.87 12.28 0.93
C ILE A 635 -1.82 13.42 1.94
N LEU A 636 -2.96 14.05 2.17
CA LEU A 636 -3.14 15.08 3.18
C LEU A 636 -4.31 14.71 4.06
N LYS A 637 -4.04 14.49 5.35
CA LYS A 637 -5.05 14.28 6.37
C LYS A 637 -5.14 15.52 7.24
N MET A 638 -6.34 16.07 7.36
CA MET A 638 -6.65 17.27 8.13
C MET A 638 -8.06 17.17 8.72
N ARG A 639 -8.33 16.04 9.37
CA ARG A 639 -9.57 15.86 10.12
C ARG A 639 -9.52 16.70 11.38
N TYR A 640 -10.66 17.21 11.83
CA TYR A 640 -10.77 18.00 13.07
C TYR A 640 -9.90 19.26 13.08
N CYS A 641 -9.77 19.93 11.93
CA CYS A 641 -9.06 21.19 11.77
C CYS A 641 -10.07 22.31 11.55
N ARG A 642 -10.66 22.81 12.63
CA ARG A 642 -11.78 23.76 12.61
C ARG A 642 -11.51 25.10 11.92
N HIS A 643 -10.26 25.56 11.90
CA HIS A 643 -9.88 26.84 11.29
C HIS A 643 -9.50 26.72 9.80
N ILE A 644 -9.50 25.50 9.26
CA ILE A 644 -9.33 25.27 7.83
C ILE A 644 -10.70 25.30 7.16
N SER A 645 -10.90 26.24 6.22
CA SER A 645 -12.17 26.37 5.54
C SER A 645 -12.42 25.27 4.51
N THR A 646 -13.68 24.90 4.33
CA THR A 646 -14.10 23.96 3.29
C THR A 646 -13.68 24.41 1.88
N LYS A 647 -13.65 25.74 1.65
CA LYS A 647 -13.22 26.30 0.35
C LYS A 647 -11.73 26.02 0.07
N ALA A 648 -10.87 26.19 1.07
CA ALA A 648 -9.45 25.92 0.96
C ALA A 648 -9.20 24.41 0.81
N ALA A 649 -9.89 23.57 1.59
CA ALA A 649 -9.84 22.13 1.48
C ALA A 649 -10.23 21.63 0.08
N VAL A 650 -11.32 22.14 -0.51
CA VAL A 650 -11.74 21.77 -1.87
C VAL A 650 -10.71 22.20 -2.93
N ARG A 651 -10.04 23.32 -2.77
CA ARG A 651 -8.94 23.71 -3.67
C ARG A 651 -7.80 22.71 -3.60
N MET A 652 -7.42 22.30 -2.39
CA MET A 652 -6.33 21.33 -2.16
C MET A 652 -6.66 19.93 -2.66
N SER A 653 -7.93 19.50 -2.62
CA SER A 653 -8.35 18.18 -3.13
C SER A 653 -8.08 17.97 -4.62
N ASN A 654 -7.91 19.05 -5.40
CA ASN A 654 -7.54 18.95 -6.82
C ASN A 654 -6.04 18.69 -7.03
N LEU A 655 -5.22 18.90 -6.01
CA LEU A 655 -3.76 18.83 -6.07
C LEU A 655 -3.21 17.54 -5.48
N VAL A 656 -3.90 16.97 -4.47
CA VAL A 656 -3.49 15.72 -3.82
C VAL A 656 -4.27 14.52 -4.34
N GLN A 657 -3.71 13.31 -4.18
CA GLN A 657 -4.36 12.06 -4.63
C GLN A 657 -5.44 11.59 -3.66
N HIS A 658 -5.19 11.78 -2.37
CA HIS A 658 -6.09 11.41 -1.30
C HIS A 658 -6.12 12.54 -0.26
N GLN A 659 -7.33 12.90 0.17
CA GLN A 659 -7.54 13.94 1.18
C GLN A 659 -8.60 13.48 2.16
N GLU A 660 -8.29 13.63 3.45
CA GLU A 660 -9.23 13.46 4.53
C GLU A 660 -9.42 14.81 5.21
N TYR A 661 -10.65 15.29 5.28
CA TYR A 661 -10.96 16.60 5.85
C TYR A 661 -12.26 16.55 6.66
N SER A 662 -12.25 17.16 7.83
CA SER A 662 -13.46 17.51 8.59
C SER A 662 -13.22 18.82 9.34
N PRO A 663 -14.19 19.76 9.33
CA PRO A 663 -14.11 21.03 10.03
C PRO A 663 -14.56 20.93 11.50
N GLU A 664 -14.83 19.73 11.98
CA GLU A 664 -15.31 19.46 13.32
C GLU A 664 -14.25 19.73 14.37
N ASP A 665 -14.66 19.95 15.61
CA ASP A 665 -13.75 20.02 16.75
C ASP A 665 -13.16 18.62 17.04
N PRO A 666 -11.89 18.54 17.53
CA PRO A 666 -11.29 17.27 17.87
C PRO A 666 -12.08 16.58 18.99
N PRO A 667 -12.40 15.30 18.84
CA PRO A 667 -13.07 14.53 19.87
C PRO A 667 -12.17 14.37 21.12
N HIS A 668 -12.78 14.10 22.27
CA HIS A 668 -12.08 14.03 23.57
C HIS A 668 -10.91 13.04 23.64
N TRP A 669 -10.91 12.01 22.79
CA TRP A 669 -9.81 11.04 22.77
C TRP A 669 -8.50 11.57 22.16
N PHE A 670 -8.47 12.79 21.59
CA PHE A 670 -7.23 13.51 21.28
C PHE A 670 -6.47 13.95 22.55
N GLY A 671 -7.11 13.94 23.72
CA GLY A 671 -6.49 14.25 25.00
C GLY A 671 -6.46 15.75 25.35
N TYR A 672 -7.11 16.60 24.56
CA TYR A 672 -7.26 18.03 24.80
C TYR A 672 -8.65 18.52 24.35
N ASP A 673 -9.04 19.69 24.87
CA ASP A 673 -10.30 20.35 24.52
C ASP A 673 -10.18 21.16 23.23
N SER A 674 -11.27 21.80 22.83
CA SER A 674 -11.30 22.68 21.65
C SER A 674 -10.35 23.88 21.73
N GLU A 675 -9.85 24.25 22.92
CA GLU A 675 -8.84 25.30 23.13
C GLU A 675 -7.41 24.76 23.16
N GLY A 676 -7.22 23.43 23.06
CA GLY A 676 -5.91 22.77 23.14
C GLY A 676 -5.41 22.54 24.56
N LYS A 677 -6.26 22.72 25.58
CA LYS A 677 -5.91 22.45 26.97
C LYS A 677 -6.03 20.95 27.26
N PRO A 678 -5.04 20.33 27.92
CA PRO A 678 -5.09 18.91 28.24
C PRO A 678 -6.32 18.59 29.10
N LEU A 679 -7.03 17.53 28.74
CA LEU A 679 -8.12 16.98 29.55
C LEU A 679 -7.56 16.26 30.77
N THR A 680 -8.23 16.39 31.93
CA THR A 680 -7.85 15.74 33.18
C THR A 680 -7.89 14.22 33.06
N GLU A 681 -7.02 13.50 33.79
CA GLU A 681 -6.78 12.06 33.67
C GLU A 681 -8.01 11.13 33.78
N GLN A 682 -9.11 11.59 34.36
CA GLN A 682 -10.36 10.83 34.46
C GLN A 682 -11.01 10.52 33.10
N TYR A 683 -10.73 11.29 32.06
CA TYR A 683 -11.26 11.06 30.70
C TYR A 683 -10.38 10.16 29.83
N LYS A 684 -9.10 9.97 30.18
CA LYS A 684 -8.16 9.14 29.40
C LYS A 684 -8.46 7.63 29.47
N MET A 685 -9.07 7.16 30.55
CA MET A 685 -9.23 5.71 30.78
C MET A 685 -10.45 5.06 30.11
N THR A 686 -11.45 5.80 29.70
CA THR A 686 -12.70 5.24 29.18
C THR A 686 -12.69 5.04 27.66
N THR A 687 -11.81 5.69 26.93
CA THR A 687 -11.90 5.76 25.45
C THR A 687 -10.81 4.97 24.71
N LEU A 688 -9.72 4.62 25.38
CA LEU A 688 -8.64 3.82 24.75
C LEU A 688 -9.01 2.34 24.49
N LYS A 689 -10.14 1.86 25.05
CA LYS A 689 -10.57 0.46 24.87
C LYS A 689 -11.41 0.22 23.59
N ASP A 690 -12.13 1.22 23.14
CA ASP A 690 -13.11 1.04 22.04
C ASP A 690 -12.56 1.38 20.65
N ASP A 691 -11.52 2.22 20.56
CA ASP A 691 -10.96 2.66 19.27
C ASP A 691 -9.73 1.87 18.77
N LEU A 692 -9.16 1.00 19.60
CA LEU A 692 -8.07 0.10 19.21
C LEU A 692 -8.46 -0.89 18.08
N ASP A 693 -9.77 -1.15 17.93
CA ASP A 693 -10.30 -2.05 16.88
C ASP A 693 -10.46 -1.38 15.51
N LEU A 694 -10.56 -0.06 15.42
CA LEU A 694 -10.82 0.65 14.16
C LEU A 694 -9.55 1.09 13.43
N THR A 695 -8.48 1.46 14.14
CA THR A 695 -7.22 1.91 13.51
C THR A 695 -6.32 0.76 13.06
N PHE A 696 -6.53 -0.46 13.58
CA PHE A 696 -5.74 -1.64 13.22
C PHE A 696 -6.04 -2.18 11.81
N LYS A 697 -7.18 -1.84 11.20
CA LYS A 697 -7.58 -2.33 9.87
C LYS A 697 -6.95 -1.56 8.72
N ASP A 698 -6.58 -0.31 8.91
CA ASP A 698 -6.13 0.55 7.79
C ASP A 698 -4.61 0.64 7.61
N SER A 699 -3.80 0.33 8.63
CA SER A 699 -2.33 0.38 8.52
C SER A 699 -1.68 -0.89 8.00
N MET A 700 -2.42 -2.00 7.89
CA MET A 700 -1.86 -3.31 7.53
C MET A 700 -1.83 -3.61 6.01
N PHE A 701 -2.34 -2.72 5.17
CA PHE A 701 -2.41 -2.98 3.71
C PHE A 701 -1.28 -2.36 2.88
N SER A 702 -0.32 -1.66 3.49
CA SER A 702 0.71 -0.92 2.72
C SER A 702 2.08 -1.60 2.59
N SER A 703 2.33 -2.75 3.23
CA SER A 703 3.67 -3.37 3.24
C SER A 703 3.79 -4.74 2.54
N GLU A 704 2.74 -5.27 1.91
CA GLU A 704 2.80 -6.60 1.27
C GLU A 704 3.05 -6.59 -0.25
N GLU A 705 3.25 -5.44 -0.90
CA GLU A 705 3.46 -5.38 -2.37
C GLU A 705 4.93 -5.43 -2.84
N GLU A 706 5.92 -5.61 -1.97
CA GLU A 706 7.33 -5.57 -2.39
C GLU A 706 8.14 -6.86 -2.24
N ILE A 707 7.52 -8.04 -2.20
CA ILE A 707 8.32 -9.29 -2.34
C ILE A 707 7.54 -10.30 -3.21
N ALA A 708 7.65 -10.17 -4.49
CA ALA A 708 7.51 -11.25 -5.46
C ALA A 708 8.58 -11.10 -6.54
#